data_1fe87e0849b1ff39148a01a64e2ce117
#
_entry.id   1fe87e0849b1ff39148a01a64e2ce117
#
_cell.length_a   1.000
_cell.length_b   1.000
_cell.length_c   1.000
_cell.angle_alpha   90.00
_cell.angle_beta   90.00
_cell.angle_gamma   90.00
#
_symmetry.space_group_name_H-M   'P 1'
#
loop_
_entity.id
_entity.type
_entity.pdbx_description
1 polymer ?
#
loop_
_entity_poly.entity_id
_entity_poly.type
_entity_poly.pdbx_seq_one_letter_code
_entity_poly.pdbx_strand_id
1 'polypeptide(L)'
;MTNPNSPTKNALTDNALTETRMSAAAAIFVERRTQLAVAAAIIAFTTLMVFFTLQPSLIFRNNTPTGGDMGAHVYGPAYLRDHLLTSFRLSGWSNDWYAGLPIYRFYMVVPAIFILLFDIVLPYGIALKLVAVAGLLALPVCTWLFAKLARLVFPIPELLVVASTVFLFDESFTIYGGNIASTMAGEFSFSIALAFSILGFGVFIRGLDTGKYRIAATLLLALAALSHGIVLLFVFLGYVLILAMHRDAAKWRFGLPVIGTAILLSAFWVVPFVLNHSYMTDMKYEPQPTGYSESFIDMFFPLHTVFDVIIMGFAIVGLLSGLWRRNNTASWMGIYGVILAIGVFVARESLPIIGLLWNPRILPFFYLLRYMLMMIGIYETVVAVARFASLERAAARVAKTGEVQTLAPSPRGRLNFNVATAVVVALLAISIIGFRFQELPLATSRTAQDGSVRYGIGPFTVPSSNDGFVDGWARWNFTGYEGKYAYGEYRAIVETMKQIGEDPRYGCGRALWENNGELNKYGTTMGLMLLPHWTDGCIGSMEGLFFEASGTTPYHFIAAAAMSKQSSNPVRELRYDDNNAALGVRYLQELGVRYYMGFTPEAVREASAQTALREIARSGPWVIYEVAASDLVVPLTVQPVVVGGRTDSQADMGHPGDAKERWLEIGTSWLQNPNDWPAVPAASGPSEWQRIDVAIDMNRRIGEPDESSRRVDVVLPTQPIDVVNVEPIVVSEVEQGRSSVSFSVDKIGTPVLVRTSYFPNWNVSGAEGPYRVAPNMMVVIPTQTDVKLSFGWSLLDVFAYVLSIVGIVVLVRWRRSGRQTNIAN
;
A
#
# COMPACT_ATOMS: atom_id res chain seq x y z
N MET A 1 -23.39 -77.24 50.87
CA MET A 1 -22.03 -76.89 50.41
C MET A 1 -22.11 -76.06 49.15
N THR A 2 -22.08 -74.77 49.25
CA THR A 2 -22.17 -73.85 48.15
C THR A 2 -20.76 -73.58 47.63
N ASN A 3 -20.53 -73.76 46.39
CA ASN A 3 -19.23 -73.51 45.76
C ASN A 3 -19.12 -71.99 45.34
N PRO A 4 -18.17 -71.23 45.85
CA PRO A 4 -17.95 -69.85 45.46
C PRO A 4 -16.78 -69.75 44.48
N ASN A 5 -17.02 -69.72 43.20
CA ASN A 5 -16.04 -69.21 42.26
C ASN A 5 -16.68 -68.98 40.87
N SER A 6 -17.19 -67.80 40.64
CA SER A 6 -17.47 -67.26 39.31
C SER A 6 -16.97 -65.81 39.26
N PRO A 7 -15.70 -65.62 39.02
CA PRO A 7 -15.16 -64.28 38.67
C PRO A 7 -14.91 -64.22 37.15
N THR A 8 -15.84 -63.88 36.31
CA THR A 8 -15.45 -63.74 34.89
C THR A 8 -16.37 -62.89 34.04
N LYS A 9 -17.50 -62.40 34.56
CA LYS A 9 -18.31 -61.48 33.70
C LYS A 9 -17.82 -60.02 33.68
N ASN A 10 -17.29 -59.53 34.80
CA ASN A 10 -16.84 -58.09 34.82
C ASN A 10 -15.46 -57.89 34.17
N ALA A 11 -14.52 -58.88 34.26
CA ALA A 11 -13.22 -58.77 33.62
C ALA A 11 -13.28 -58.84 32.07
N LEU A 12 -14.20 -59.62 31.52
CA LEU A 12 -14.40 -59.68 30.04
C LEU A 12 -15.06 -58.43 29.50
N THR A 13 -15.96 -57.79 30.23
CA THR A 13 -16.58 -56.50 29.84
C THR A 13 -15.59 -55.33 29.95
N ASP A 14 -14.73 -55.33 30.96
CA ASP A 14 -13.68 -54.26 31.09
C ASP A 14 -12.58 -54.40 30.04
N ASN A 15 -12.16 -55.63 29.69
CA ASN A 15 -11.21 -55.83 28.60
C ASN A 15 -11.80 -55.47 27.23
N ALA A 16 -13.04 -55.86 26.94
CA ALA A 16 -13.73 -55.48 25.69
C ALA A 16 -13.96 -53.98 25.57
N LEU A 17 -14.27 -53.27 26.70
CA LEU A 17 -14.39 -51.83 26.74
C LEU A 17 -13.00 -51.13 26.58
N THR A 18 -11.95 -51.71 27.12
CA THR A 18 -10.56 -51.18 26.99
C THR A 18 -10.05 -51.38 25.55
N GLU A 19 -10.23 -52.54 24.96
CA GLU A 19 -9.92 -52.80 23.55
C GLU A 19 -10.71 -51.90 22.59
N THR A 20 -11.99 -51.66 22.83
CA THR A 20 -12.84 -50.74 22.03
C THR A 20 -12.34 -49.30 22.18
N ARG A 21 -11.96 -48.88 23.39
CA ARG A 21 -11.37 -47.55 23.63
C ARG A 21 -10.00 -47.38 22.97
N MET A 22 -9.15 -48.36 23.01
CA MET A 22 -7.82 -48.37 22.34
C MET A 22 -7.98 -48.34 20.82
N SER A 23 -8.91 -49.11 20.24
CA SER A 23 -9.17 -49.11 18.81
C SER A 23 -9.79 -47.78 18.33
N ALA A 24 -10.66 -47.17 19.14
CA ALA A 24 -11.22 -45.86 18.86
C ALA A 24 -10.12 -44.74 18.93
N ALA A 25 -9.26 -44.80 19.94
CA ALA A 25 -8.12 -43.86 20.07
C ALA A 25 -7.12 -43.98 18.92
N ALA A 26 -6.83 -45.23 18.48
CA ALA A 26 -5.97 -45.46 17.32
C ALA A 26 -6.62 -44.95 16.01
N ALA A 27 -7.92 -45.12 15.83
CA ALA A 27 -8.63 -44.58 14.68
C ALA A 27 -8.62 -43.05 14.63
N ILE A 28 -8.85 -42.37 15.78
CA ILE A 28 -8.77 -40.91 15.91
C ILE A 28 -7.35 -40.43 15.62
N PHE A 29 -6.35 -41.17 16.09
CA PHE A 29 -4.92 -40.81 15.84
C PHE A 29 -4.55 -40.91 14.36
N VAL A 30 -4.98 -41.96 13.67
CA VAL A 30 -4.77 -42.12 12.20
C VAL A 30 -5.49 -41.03 11.42
N GLU A 31 -6.74 -40.72 11.79
CA GLU A 31 -7.53 -39.66 11.17
C GLU A 31 -6.81 -38.31 11.29
N ARG A 32 -6.35 -37.96 12.50
CA ARG A 32 -5.63 -36.71 12.74
C ARG A 32 -4.33 -36.61 11.97
N ARG A 33 -3.55 -37.70 11.90
CA ARG A 33 -2.31 -37.76 11.10
C ARG A 33 -2.58 -37.56 9.63
N THR A 34 -3.60 -38.19 9.08
CA THR A 34 -3.98 -38.03 7.67
C THR A 34 -4.38 -36.59 7.36
N GLN A 35 -5.20 -35.98 8.20
CA GLN A 35 -5.60 -34.57 8.05
C GLN A 35 -4.38 -33.65 8.09
N LEU A 36 -3.44 -33.83 9.01
CA LEU A 36 -2.21 -33.03 9.10
C LEU A 36 -1.30 -33.24 7.90
N ALA A 37 -1.18 -34.49 7.39
CA ALA A 37 -0.38 -34.78 6.21
C ALA A 37 -0.95 -34.08 4.95
N VAL A 38 -2.27 -34.14 4.76
CA VAL A 38 -2.93 -33.44 3.64
C VAL A 38 -2.74 -31.93 3.77
N ALA A 39 -2.94 -31.37 4.96
CA ALA A 39 -2.72 -29.96 5.21
C ALA A 39 -1.27 -29.54 4.89
N ALA A 40 -0.29 -30.28 5.43
CA ALA A 40 1.12 -30.02 5.19
C ALA A 40 1.47 -30.10 3.68
N ALA A 41 0.92 -31.10 2.98
CA ALA A 41 1.16 -31.25 1.54
C ALA A 41 0.59 -30.07 0.75
N ILE A 42 -0.66 -29.65 1.02
CA ILE A 42 -1.29 -28.51 0.32
C ILE A 42 -0.57 -27.20 0.63
N ILE A 43 -0.26 -26.93 1.91
CA ILE A 43 0.45 -25.72 2.31
C ILE A 43 1.85 -25.69 1.69
N ALA A 44 2.62 -26.79 1.79
CA ALA A 44 3.95 -26.86 1.24
C ALA A 44 3.94 -26.66 -0.29
N PHE A 45 3.02 -27.34 -0.97
CA PHE A 45 2.88 -27.22 -2.42
C PHE A 45 2.56 -25.80 -2.86
N THR A 46 1.52 -25.17 -2.25
CA THR A 46 1.11 -23.82 -2.61
C THR A 46 2.17 -22.76 -2.26
N THR A 47 2.83 -22.89 -1.11
CA THR A 47 3.91 -21.97 -0.70
C THR A 47 5.14 -22.11 -1.59
N LEU A 48 5.54 -23.34 -1.91
CA LEU A 48 6.68 -23.57 -2.82
C LEU A 48 6.39 -23.05 -4.23
N MET A 49 5.16 -23.21 -4.67
CA MET A 49 4.71 -22.67 -5.93
C MET A 49 4.86 -21.16 -5.99
N VAL A 50 4.32 -20.43 -5.01
CA VAL A 50 4.50 -18.98 -4.91
C VAL A 50 6.00 -18.64 -4.86
N PHE A 51 6.79 -19.38 -4.08
CA PHE A 51 8.22 -19.15 -3.93
C PHE A 51 9.00 -19.31 -5.24
N PHE A 52 8.70 -20.34 -6.03
CA PHE A 52 9.38 -20.55 -7.31
C PHE A 52 8.96 -19.54 -8.38
N THR A 53 7.68 -19.15 -8.40
CA THR A 53 7.20 -18.04 -9.26
C THR A 53 7.94 -16.74 -8.99
N LEU A 54 8.32 -16.49 -7.74
CA LEU A 54 9.03 -15.28 -7.32
C LEU A 54 10.55 -15.32 -7.59
N GLN A 55 11.06 -16.26 -8.35
CA GLN A 55 12.46 -16.33 -8.78
C GLN A 55 13.45 -16.35 -7.60
N PRO A 56 13.49 -17.42 -6.78
CA PRO A 56 14.31 -17.47 -5.56
C PRO A 56 15.80 -17.23 -5.80
N SER A 57 16.35 -17.66 -6.91
CA SER A 57 17.75 -17.40 -7.26
C SER A 57 18.08 -15.91 -7.39
N LEU A 58 17.10 -15.10 -7.80
CA LEU A 58 17.22 -13.64 -7.91
C LEU A 58 16.93 -12.94 -6.57
N ILE A 59 16.03 -13.50 -5.74
CA ILE A 59 15.78 -12.98 -4.39
C ILE A 59 17.07 -13.00 -3.56
N PHE A 60 17.83 -14.10 -3.61
CA PHE A 60 19.09 -14.25 -2.86
C PHE A 60 20.32 -13.64 -3.55
N ARG A 61 20.17 -12.99 -4.69
CA ARG A 61 21.23 -12.25 -5.34
C ARG A 61 21.37 -10.87 -4.71
N ASN A 62 22.59 -10.46 -4.35
CA ASN A 62 22.82 -9.12 -3.83
C ASN A 62 22.86 -8.10 -4.98
N ASN A 63 21.72 -7.47 -5.26
CA ASN A 63 21.54 -6.40 -6.23
C ASN A 63 20.34 -5.52 -5.80
N THR A 64 20.22 -4.34 -6.41
CA THR A 64 19.17 -3.37 -6.11
C THR A 64 17.90 -3.68 -6.90
N PRO A 65 16.78 -4.11 -6.26
CA PRO A 65 15.56 -4.40 -6.99
C PRO A 65 15.01 -3.17 -7.71
N THR A 66 14.29 -3.41 -8.81
CA THR A 66 13.68 -2.36 -9.64
C THR A 66 12.25 -2.78 -10.05
N GLY A 67 11.64 -2.09 -10.98
CA GLY A 67 10.31 -2.37 -11.53
C GLY A 67 9.20 -1.60 -10.82
N GLY A 68 8.46 -0.77 -11.56
CA GLY A 68 7.40 0.07 -10.99
C GLY A 68 7.87 0.83 -9.77
N ASP A 69 7.02 0.93 -8.76
CA ASP A 69 7.33 1.56 -7.47
C ASP A 69 8.34 0.76 -6.63
N MET A 70 8.48 -0.56 -6.89
CA MET A 70 9.41 -1.42 -6.17
C MET A 70 10.84 -0.85 -6.17
N GLY A 71 11.28 -0.30 -7.31
CA GLY A 71 12.61 0.29 -7.46
C GLY A 71 12.83 1.51 -6.57
N ALA A 72 11.81 2.33 -6.35
CA ALA A 72 11.89 3.52 -5.51
C ALA A 72 11.80 3.20 -4.00
N HIS A 73 11.18 2.08 -3.63
CA HIS A 73 11.12 1.62 -2.24
C HIS A 73 12.50 1.30 -1.62
N VAL A 74 13.54 1.23 -2.43
CA VAL A 74 14.93 1.11 -1.96
C VAL A 74 15.35 2.28 -1.06
N TYR A 75 14.87 3.48 -1.36
CA TYR A 75 15.26 4.71 -0.66
C TYR A 75 14.74 4.76 0.79
N GLY A 76 13.45 4.52 1.02
CA GLY A 76 12.81 4.76 2.32
C GLY A 76 13.46 4.04 3.51
N PRO A 77 13.65 2.70 3.48
CA PRO A 77 14.30 1.97 4.56
C PRO A 77 15.77 2.38 4.78
N ALA A 78 16.51 2.68 3.70
CA ALA A 78 17.87 3.19 3.81
C ALA A 78 17.89 4.54 4.55
N TYR A 79 17.01 5.47 4.18
CA TYR A 79 16.85 6.76 4.85
C TYR A 79 16.47 6.60 6.33
N LEU A 80 15.58 5.66 6.65
CA LEU A 80 15.21 5.33 8.03
C LEU A 80 16.43 4.88 8.83
N ARG A 81 17.25 3.97 8.28
CA ARG A 81 18.47 3.45 8.92
C ARG A 81 19.49 4.54 9.17
N ASP A 82 19.83 5.30 8.11
CA ASP A 82 21.00 6.16 8.09
C ASP A 82 20.76 7.53 8.76
N HIS A 83 19.47 7.97 8.80
CA HIS A 83 19.13 9.33 9.23
C HIS A 83 18.12 9.42 10.36
N LEU A 84 17.02 8.64 10.32
CA LEU A 84 15.98 8.78 11.33
C LEU A 84 16.29 8.02 12.61
N LEU A 85 16.70 6.76 12.51
CA LEU A 85 17.00 5.93 13.69
C LEU A 85 18.21 6.42 14.45
N THR A 86 19.19 7.03 13.81
CA THR A 86 20.34 7.70 14.47
C THR A 86 19.90 8.83 15.41
N SER A 87 18.73 9.40 15.17
CA SER A 87 18.09 10.45 15.97
C SER A 87 16.91 9.92 16.81
N PHE A 88 16.76 8.60 16.96
CA PHE A 88 15.66 7.93 17.66
C PHE A 88 14.26 8.33 17.14
N ARG A 89 14.13 8.54 15.82
CA ARG A 89 12.88 8.92 15.17
C ARG A 89 12.42 7.83 14.21
N LEU A 90 11.09 7.63 14.13
CA LEU A 90 10.45 6.75 13.15
C LEU A 90 9.86 7.53 11.97
N SER A 91 9.70 8.83 12.11
CA SER A 91 9.29 9.76 11.07
C SER A 91 10.05 11.09 11.22
N GLY A 92 10.24 11.82 10.13
CA GLY A 92 11.00 13.06 10.17
C GLY A 92 10.90 13.78 8.84
N TRP A 93 11.86 14.67 8.58
CA TRP A 93 11.96 15.41 7.33
C TRP A 93 12.98 14.78 6.40
N SER A 94 12.72 14.80 5.10
CA SER A 94 13.68 14.52 4.05
C SER A 94 13.60 15.61 2.98
N ASN A 95 14.74 16.14 2.56
CA ASN A 95 14.86 17.08 1.43
C ASN A 95 15.03 16.36 0.08
N ASP A 96 15.14 15.04 0.08
CA ASP A 96 15.63 14.24 -1.02
C ASP A 96 14.63 14.10 -2.16
N TRP A 97 13.32 14.18 -1.85
CA TRP A 97 12.25 14.13 -2.83
C TRP A 97 11.38 15.39 -2.79
N TYR A 98 10.86 15.79 -3.96
CA TYR A 98 10.08 17.01 -4.12
C TYR A 98 10.86 18.25 -3.67
N ALA A 99 10.24 19.19 -3.01
CA ALA A 99 10.90 20.27 -2.29
C ALA A 99 11.01 19.95 -0.78
N GLY A 100 11.05 18.67 -0.45
CA GLY A 100 11.02 18.12 0.91
C GLY A 100 9.65 17.55 1.30
N LEU A 101 9.68 16.54 2.18
CA LEU A 101 8.49 15.84 2.67
C LEU A 101 8.67 15.32 4.09
N PRO A 102 7.59 15.19 4.87
CA PRO A 102 7.61 14.52 6.16
C PRO A 102 7.59 13.00 5.98
N ILE A 103 8.77 12.41 5.73
CA ILE A 103 8.93 10.99 5.46
C ILE A 103 8.40 10.13 6.62
N TYR A 104 7.67 9.05 6.32
CA TYR A 104 6.98 8.18 7.26
C TYR A 104 5.90 8.85 8.14
N ARG A 105 5.50 10.09 7.83
CA ARG A 105 4.33 10.71 8.47
C ARG A 105 3.02 10.13 7.93
N PHE A 106 2.95 9.94 6.62
CA PHE A 106 1.78 9.45 5.89
C PHE A 106 1.97 8.06 5.31
N TYR A 107 3.17 7.51 5.38
CA TYR A 107 3.50 6.14 4.99
C TYR A 107 3.94 5.32 6.20
N MET A 108 3.66 4.01 6.13
CA MET A 108 3.84 3.08 7.23
C MET A 108 5.28 2.63 7.37
N VAL A 109 5.79 2.66 8.59
CA VAL A 109 7.21 2.38 8.87
C VAL A 109 7.52 0.90 9.15
N VAL A 110 6.50 0.07 9.47
CA VAL A 110 6.72 -1.32 9.92
C VAL A 110 7.40 -2.21 8.85
N PRO A 111 7.01 -2.17 7.56
CA PRO A 111 7.74 -2.92 6.53
C PRO A 111 9.22 -2.50 6.42
N ALA A 112 9.51 -1.21 6.53
CA ALA A 112 10.88 -0.71 6.55
C ALA A 112 11.68 -1.23 7.74
N ILE A 113 11.08 -1.27 8.94
CA ILE A 113 11.71 -1.86 10.14
C ILE A 113 12.03 -3.34 9.89
N PHE A 114 11.14 -4.11 9.27
CA PHE A 114 11.43 -5.51 8.94
C PHE A 114 12.61 -5.64 7.97
N ILE A 115 12.70 -4.77 6.95
CA ILE A 115 13.86 -4.74 6.06
C ILE A 115 15.14 -4.51 6.86
N LEU A 116 15.15 -3.52 7.75
CA LEU A 116 16.31 -3.19 8.56
C LEU A 116 16.69 -4.30 9.55
N LEU A 117 15.73 -5.03 10.10
CA LEU A 117 16.02 -6.18 10.96
C LEU A 117 16.75 -7.30 10.20
N PHE A 118 16.39 -7.55 8.94
CA PHE A 118 17.11 -8.49 8.09
C PHE A 118 18.46 -7.93 7.61
N ASP A 119 18.55 -6.62 7.38
CA ASP A 119 19.78 -5.93 6.95
C ASP A 119 20.92 -6.01 8.00
N ILE A 120 20.59 -6.30 9.27
CA ILE A 120 21.62 -6.55 10.30
C ILE A 120 22.51 -7.76 9.95
N VAL A 121 21.95 -8.77 9.27
CA VAL A 121 22.62 -10.06 9.01
C VAL A 121 22.74 -10.43 7.52
N LEU A 122 22.01 -9.76 6.66
CA LEU A 122 21.95 -9.99 5.22
C LEU A 122 22.27 -8.70 4.46
N PRO A 123 22.82 -8.79 3.24
CA PRO A 123 22.95 -7.61 2.37
C PRO A 123 21.61 -6.92 2.13
N TYR A 124 21.61 -5.60 2.10
CA TYR A 124 20.39 -4.78 2.03
C TYR A 124 19.44 -5.16 0.88
N GLY A 125 19.97 -5.40 -0.33
CA GLY A 125 19.15 -5.80 -1.48
C GLY A 125 18.48 -7.16 -1.29
N ILE A 126 19.10 -8.10 -0.56
CA ILE A 126 18.49 -9.39 -0.19
C ILE A 126 17.42 -9.18 0.89
N ALA A 127 17.73 -8.39 1.93
CA ALA A 127 16.80 -8.08 3.02
C ALA A 127 15.49 -7.45 2.49
N LEU A 128 15.62 -6.48 1.59
CA LEU A 128 14.47 -5.82 0.97
C LEU A 128 13.61 -6.82 0.18
N LYS A 129 14.22 -7.64 -0.70
CA LYS A 129 13.47 -8.62 -1.51
C LYS A 129 12.80 -9.69 -0.66
N LEU A 130 13.44 -10.18 0.39
CA LEU A 130 12.84 -11.15 1.32
C LEU A 130 11.60 -10.58 2.01
N VAL A 131 11.67 -9.33 2.47
CA VAL A 131 10.51 -8.67 3.10
C VAL A 131 9.43 -8.37 2.07
N ALA A 132 9.80 -7.97 0.86
CA ALA A 132 8.85 -7.72 -0.23
C ALA A 132 7.99 -8.94 -0.56
N VAL A 133 8.56 -10.15 -0.49
CA VAL A 133 7.82 -11.39 -0.78
C VAL A 133 7.22 -12.07 0.46
N ALA A 134 7.56 -11.62 1.67
CA ALA A 134 7.17 -12.28 2.92
C ALA A 134 5.65 -12.40 3.08
N GLY A 135 4.89 -11.35 2.73
CA GLY A 135 3.43 -11.36 2.80
C GLY A 135 2.80 -12.41 1.90
N LEU A 136 3.31 -12.55 0.68
CA LEU A 136 2.83 -13.54 -0.30
C LEU A 136 3.07 -14.97 0.18
N LEU A 137 4.28 -15.24 0.68
CA LEU A 137 4.65 -16.57 1.20
C LEU A 137 3.91 -16.92 2.51
N ALA A 138 3.61 -15.92 3.33
CA ALA A 138 2.91 -16.12 4.58
C ALA A 138 1.39 -16.33 4.43
N LEU A 139 0.76 -15.75 3.39
CA LEU A 139 -0.68 -15.74 3.26
C LEU A 139 -1.33 -17.14 3.26
N PRO A 140 -0.84 -18.16 2.53
CA PRO A 140 -1.39 -19.53 2.58
C PRO A 140 -1.35 -20.11 3.99
N VAL A 141 -0.24 -19.94 4.71
CA VAL A 141 -0.07 -20.42 6.10
C VAL A 141 -1.00 -19.67 7.06
N CYS A 142 -1.06 -18.34 6.95
CA CYS A 142 -1.92 -17.49 7.77
C CYS A 142 -3.41 -17.83 7.54
N THR A 143 -3.80 -18.15 6.31
CA THR A 143 -5.17 -18.55 5.97
C THR A 143 -5.53 -19.90 6.59
N TRP A 144 -4.62 -20.88 6.54
CA TRP A 144 -4.84 -22.16 7.23
C TRP A 144 -4.96 -21.98 8.74
N LEU A 145 -4.06 -21.20 9.34
CA LEU A 145 -4.11 -20.90 10.77
C LEU A 145 -5.40 -20.18 11.17
N PHE A 146 -5.82 -19.20 10.38
CA PHE A 146 -7.12 -18.53 10.55
C PHE A 146 -8.25 -19.54 10.62
N ALA A 147 -8.34 -20.43 9.63
CA ALA A 147 -9.41 -21.43 9.55
C ALA A 147 -9.38 -22.41 10.73
N LYS A 148 -8.19 -22.85 11.15
CA LYS A 148 -8.03 -23.75 12.33
C LYS A 148 -8.37 -23.05 13.62
N LEU A 149 -7.97 -21.79 13.81
CA LEU A 149 -8.29 -20.98 14.98
C LEU A 149 -9.79 -20.67 15.06
N ALA A 150 -10.43 -20.43 13.92
CA ALA A 150 -11.87 -20.27 13.78
C ALA A 150 -12.66 -21.58 13.87
N ARG A 151 -11.98 -22.72 14.13
CA ARG A 151 -12.57 -24.07 14.31
C ARG A 151 -13.32 -24.60 13.09
N LEU A 152 -12.92 -24.19 11.90
CA LEU A 152 -13.44 -24.79 10.68
C LEU A 152 -12.97 -26.25 10.58
N VAL A 153 -13.90 -27.12 10.14
CA VAL A 153 -13.64 -28.57 10.09
C VAL A 153 -12.97 -28.96 8.77
N PHE A 154 -12.16 -30.04 8.82
CA PHE A 154 -11.53 -30.61 7.65
C PHE A 154 -12.60 -31.04 6.59
N PRO A 155 -12.45 -30.69 5.31
CA PRO A 155 -11.29 -30.15 4.61
C PRO A 155 -11.33 -28.63 4.39
N ILE A 156 -12.22 -27.88 5.03
CA ILE A 156 -12.38 -26.43 4.77
C ILE A 156 -11.08 -25.65 4.99
N PRO A 157 -10.29 -25.84 6.08
CA PRO A 157 -9.03 -25.12 6.24
C PRO A 157 -8.07 -25.28 5.06
N GLU A 158 -7.96 -26.49 4.53
CA GLU A 158 -7.12 -26.83 3.38
C GLU A 158 -7.64 -26.19 2.09
N LEU A 159 -8.95 -26.16 1.90
CA LEU A 159 -9.58 -25.47 0.77
C LEU A 159 -9.41 -23.94 0.83
N LEU A 160 -9.39 -23.35 2.03
CA LEU A 160 -9.12 -21.92 2.17
C LEU A 160 -7.66 -21.57 1.81
N VAL A 161 -6.70 -22.47 2.04
CA VAL A 161 -5.32 -22.32 1.50
C VAL A 161 -5.36 -22.23 -0.02
N VAL A 162 -6.12 -23.13 -0.67
CA VAL A 162 -6.29 -23.08 -2.12
C VAL A 162 -6.94 -21.76 -2.56
N ALA A 163 -7.96 -21.28 -1.83
CA ALA A 163 -8.58 -19.98 -2.09
C ALA A 163 -7.57 -18.83 -2.08
N SER A 164 -6.70 -18.80 -1.06
CA SER A 164 -5.64 -17.78 -0.98
C SER A 164 -4.63 -17.88 -2.11
N THR A 165 -4.37 -19.12 -2.59
CA THR A 165 -3.49 -19.33 -3.74
C THR A 165 -4.13 -18.83 -5.04
N VAL A 166 -5.42 -19.10 -5.25
CA VAL A 166 -6.17 -18.52 -6.38
C VAL A 166 -6.09 -16.99 -6.36
N PHE A 167 -6.30 -16.39 -5.20
CA PHE A 167 -6.18 -14.93 -5.02
C PHE A 167 -4.77 -14.42 -5.35
N LEU A 168 -3.72 -15.11 -4.91
CA LEU A 168 -2.34 -14.68 -5.17
C LEU A 168 -1.99 -14.67 -6.65
N PHE A 169 -2.52 -15.61 -7.42
CA PHE A 169 -2.30 -15.74 -8.87
C PHE A 169 -3.36 -15.05 -9.72
N ASP A 170 -4.29 -14.33 -9.13
CA ASP A 170 -5.28 -13.54 -9.87
C ASP A 170 -4.59 -12.32 -10.51
N GLU A 171 -4.46 -12.33 -11.82
CA GLU A 171 -3.83 -11.28 -12.64
C GLU A 171 -4.84 -10.26 -13.19
N SER A 172 -6.11 -10.37 -12.83
CA SER A 172 -7.16 -9.44 -13.27
C SER A 172 -7.01 -8.03 -12.70
N PHE A 173 -6.17 -7.87 -11.67
CA PHE A 173 -5.82 -6.57 -11.08
C PHE A 173 -4.33 -6.53 -10.69
N THR A 174 -3.68 -5.38 -10.90
CA THR A 174 -2.22 -5.27 -10.80
C THR A 174 -1.69 -4.25 -9.80
N ILE A 175 -2.51 -3.31 -9.34
CA ILE A 175 -2.08 -2.21 -8.45
C ILE A 175 -3.00 -2.01 -7.25
N TYR A 176 -3.96 -2.92 -7.04
CA TYR A 176 -4.93 -2.79 -5.95
C TYR A 176 -4.38 -3.30 -4.61
N GLY A 177 -3.42 -4.23 -4.64
CA GLY A 177 -2.76 -4.79 -3.47
C GLY A 177 -3.05 -6.28 -3.23
N GLY A 178 -2.20 -6.94 -2.48
CA GLY A 178 -2.40 -8.26 -1.89
C GLY A 178 -2.03 -9.48 -2.75
N ASN A 179 -2.17 -9.44 -4.07
CA ASN A 179 -1.76 -10.49 -5.00
C ASN A 179 -0.29 -10.35 -5.44
N ILE A 180 0.24 -11.32 -6.21
CA ILE A 180 1.63 -11.29 -6.69
C ILE A 180 1.83 -10.08 -7.62
N ALA A 181 0.93 -9.86 -8.57
CA ALA A 181 1.03 -8.77 -9.53
C ALA A 181 1.13 -7.40 -8.84
N SER A 182 0.22 -7.10 -7.90
CA SER A 182 0.28 -5.84 -7.14
C SER A 182 1.53 -5.72 -6.28
N THR A 183 2.01 -6.83 -5.70
CA THR A 183 3.26 -6.84 -4.92
C THR A 183 4.46 -6.53 -5.81
N MET A 184 4.48 -7.04 -7.04
CA MET A 184 5.53 -6.71 -8.01
C MET A 184 5.44 -5.27 -8.52
N ALA A 185 4.25 -4.67 -8.54
CA ALA A 185 4.08 -3.25 -8.81
C ALA A 185 4.68 -2.34 -7.71
N GLY A 186 4.84 -2.86 -6.47
CA GLY A 186 5.38 -2.13 -5.31
C GLY A 186 4.54 -2.23 -4.04
N GLU A 187 3.33 -2.80 -4.10
CA GLU A 187 2.38 -2.87 -2.98
C GLU A 187 2.69 -4.02 -1.98
N PHE A 188 3.99 -4.28 -1.72
CA PHE A 188 4.40 -5.38 -0.84
C PHE A 188 3.98 -5.16 0.62
N SER A 189 3.90 -3.92 1.07
CA SER A 189 3.42 -3.55 2.40
C SER A 189 1.97 -3.97 2.63
N PHE A 190 1.13 -3.91 1.58
CA PHE A 190 -0.25 -4.41 1.58
C PHE A 190 -0.29 -5.92 1.82
N SER A 191 0.54 -6.70 1.10
CA SER A 191 0.59 -8.16 1.24
C SER A 191 1.01 -8.61 2.64
N ILE A 192 1.98 -7.91 3.26
CA ILE A 192 2.39 -8.14 4.66
C ILE A 192 1.23 -7.85 5.62
N ALA A 193 0.59 -6.69 5.47
CA ALA A 193 -0.54 -6.29 6.29
C ALA A 193 -1.74 -7.24 6.15
N LEU A 194 -2.01 -7.73 4.94
CA LEU A 194 -3.08 -8.70 4.68
C LEU A 194 -2.82 -10.03 5.40
N ALA A 195 -1.58 -10.55 5.35
CA ALA A 195 -1.22 -11.78 6.06
C ALA A 195 -1.41 -11.64 7.57
N PHE A 196 -0.97 -10.50 8.17
CA PHE A 196 -1.24 -10.22 9.59
C PHE A 196 -2.74 -10.10 9.89
N SER A 197 -3.52 -9.50 9.00
CA SER A 197 -4.97 -9.34 9.18
C SER A 197 -5.67 -10.69 9.23
N ILE A 198 -5.42 -11.57 8.27
CA ILE A 198 -6.03 -12.90 8.19
C ILE A 198 -5.67 -13.73 9.42
N LEU A 199 -4.41 -13.78 9.81
CA LEU A 199 -3.99 -14.45 11.05
C LEU A 199 -4.65 -13.80 12.28
N GLY A 200 -4.69 -12.47 12.32
CA GLY A 200 -5.28 -11.70 13.40
C GLY A 200 -6.75 -12.01 13.63
N PHE A 201 -7.54 -12.13 12.57
CA PHE A 201 -8.95 -12.54 12.68
C PHE A 201 -9.10 -13.92 13.33
N GLY A 202 -8.27 -14.90 12.95
CA GLY A 202 -8.29 -16.22 13.55
C GLY A 202 -7.93 -16.19 15.05
N VAL A 203 -6.87 -15.47 15.41
CA VAL A 203 -6.42 -15.31 16.79
C VAL A 203 -7.48 -14.59 17.62
N PHE A 204 -8.14 -13.58 17.07
CA PHE A 204 -9.20 -12.84 17.74
C PHE A 204 -10.46 -13.69 17.98
N ILE A 205 -10.95 -14.41 16.95
CA ILE A 205 -12.06 -15.36 17.09
C ILE A 205 -11.75 -16.39 18.19
N ARG A 206 -10.54 -16.98 18.16
CA ARG A 206 -10.12 -17.94 19.17
C ARG A 206 -10.02 -17.33 20.56
N GLY A 207 -9.58 -16.07 20.62
CA GLY A 207 -9.50 -15.28 21.86
C GLY A 207 -10.88 -15.04 22.48
N LEU A 208 -11.87 -14.67 21.67
CA LEU A 208 -13.26 -14.48 22.10
C LEU A 208 -13.88 -15.77 22.67
N ASP A 209 -13.47 -16.93 22.16
CA ASP A 209 -13.98 -18.22 22.63
C ASP A 209 -13.30 -18.73 23.90
N THR A 210 -12.02 -18.39 24.09
CA THR A 210 -11.20 -19.00 25.14
C THR A 210 -10.76 -18.04 26.24
N GLY A 211 -10.92 -16.72 26.04
CA GLY A 211 -10.37 -15.68 26.91
C GLY A 211 -8.84 -15.54 26.82
N LYS A 212 -8.17 -16.33 25.96
CA LYS A 212 -6.71 -16.37 25.77
C LYS A 212 -6.29 -15.51 24.55
N TYR A 213 -4.98 -15.41 24.30
CA TYR A 213 -4.41 -14.75 23.09
C TYR A 213 -4.65 -13.25 22.97
N ARG A 214 -5.03 -12.55 24.06
CA ARG A 214 -5.32 -11.10 24.04
C ARG A 214 -4.16 -10.29 23.47
N ILE A 215 -2.93 -10.54 23.93
CA ILE A 215 -1.72 -9.85 23.47
C ILE A 215 -1.48 -10.11 21.98
N ALA A 216 -1.56 -11.37 21.53
CA ALA A 216 -1.33 -11.72 20.14
C ALA A 216 -2.36 -11.09 19.21
N ALA A 217 -3.66 -11.08 19.59
CA ALA A 217 -4.71 -10.42 18.82
C ALA A 217 -4.47 -8.91 18.70
N THR A 218 -4.06 -8.25 19.79
CA THR A 218 -3.73 -6.82 19.81
C THR A 218 -2.52 -6.51 18.93
N LEU A 219 -1.44 -7.28 19.04
CA LEU A 219 -0.23 -7.05 18.26
C LEU A 219 -0.46 -7.28 16.75
N LEU A 220 -1.19 -8.33 16.38
CA LEU A 220 -1.51 -8.59 14.96
C LEU A 220 -2.37 -7.49 14.35
N LEU A 221 -3.36 -6.96 15.11
CA LEU A 221 -4.14 -5.81 14.68
C LEU A 221 -3.28 -4.56 14.50
N ALA A 222 -2.41 -4.25 15.47
CA ALA A 222 -1.52 -3.09 15.39
C ALA A 222 -0.48 -3.23 14.27
N LEU A 223 0.13 -4.42 14.10
CA LEU A 223 1.08 -4.68 13.02
C LEU A 223 0.44 -4.57 11.64
N ALA A 224 -0.77 -5.11 11.45
CA ALA A 224 -1.50 -4.95 10.20
C ALA A 224 -1.79 -3.47 9.91
N ALA A 225 -2.27 -2.74 10.91
CA ALA A 225 -2.56 -1.32 10.82
C ALA A 225 -1.32 -0.47 10.46
N LEU A 226 -0.19 -0.75 11.10
CA LEU A 226 1.07 -0.03 10.89
C LEU A 226 1.87 -0.53 9.67
N SER A 227 1.38 -1.54 8.96
CA SER A 227 1.99 -2.02 7.72
C SER A 227 1.37 -1.43 6.47
N HIS A 228 0.07 -1.04 6.50
CA HIS A 228 -0.58 -0.41 5.34
C HIS A 228 -1.86 0.34 5.74
N GLY A 229 -1.98 1.62 5.32
CA GLY A 229 -3.08 2.51 5.75
C GLY A 229 -4.47 2.06 5.33
N ILE A 230 -4.65 1.51 4.13
CA ILE A 230 -5.95 0.99 3.67
C ILE A 230 -6.29 -0.32 4.39
N VAL A 231 -5.29 -1.17 4.62
CA VAL A 231 -5.48 -2.42 5.38
C VAL A 231 -5.87 -2.14 6.83
N LEU A 232 -5.43 -1.01 7.41
CA LEU A 232 -5.91 -0.56 8.73
C LEU A 232 -7.45 -0.53 8.79
N LEU A 233 -8.11 0.07 7.79
CA LEU A 233 -9.57 0.17 7.75
C LEU A 233 -10.21 -1.21 7.65
N PHE A 234 -9.68 -2.05 6.77
CA PHE A 234 -10.13 -3.43 6.59
C PHE A 234 -10.00 -4.22 7.90
N VAL A 235 -8.82 -4.31 8.48
CA VAL A 235 -8.61 -5.14 9.67
C VAL A 235 -9.41 -4.64 10.85
N PHE A 236 -9.49 -3.33 11.07
CA PHE A 236 -10.28 -2.74 12.15
C PHE A 236 -11.77 -3.06 12.00
N LEU A 237 -12.33 -2.83 10.81
CA LEU A 237 -13.74 -3.16 10.52
C LEU A 237 -14.01 -4.65 10.71
N GLY A 238 -13.10 -5.53 10.26
CA GLY A 238 -13.22 -6.97 10.43
C GLY A 238 -13.29 -7.39 11.90
N TYR A 239 -12.44 -6.83 12.78
CA TYR A 239 -12.48 -7.08 14.23
C TYR A 239 -13.79 -6.58 14.85
N VAL A 240 -14.22 -5.38 14.50
CA VAL A 240 -15.49 -4.81 14.99
C VAL A 240 -16.67 -5.69 14.58
N LEU A 241 -16.73 -6.13 13.32
CA LEU A 241 -17.81 -7.01 12.84
C LEU A 241 -17.81 -8.37 13.52
N ILE A 242 -16.62 -9.00 13.72
CA ILE A 242 -16.53 -10.24 14.50
C ILE A 242 -17.12 -10.03 15.88
N LEU A 243 -16.77 -8.95 16.57
CA LEU A 243 -17.26 -8.65 17.91
C LEU A 243 -18.77 -8.38 17.91
N ALA A 244 -19.27 -7.62 16.94
CA ALA A 244 -20.67 -7.24 16.81
C ALA A 244 -21.63 -8.45 16.59
N MET A 245 -21.11 -9.56 16.02
CA MET A 245 -21.89 -10.80 15.87
C MET A 245 -22.15 -11.53 17.20
N HIS A 246 -21.54 -11.07 18.29
CA HIS A 246 -21.68 -11.69 19.61
C HIS A 246 -22.49 -10.81 20.55
N ARG A 247 -23.50 -11.44 21.21
CA ARG A 247 -24.35 -10.77 22.22
C ARG A 247 -23.83 -10.94 23.64
N ASP A 248 -22.80 -11.78 23.85
CA ASP A 248 -22.24 -12.08 25.16
C ASP A 248 -21.35 -10.96 25.66
N ALA A 249 -21.67 -10.39 26.84
CA ALA A 249 -20.89 -9.34 27.49
C ALA A 249 -19.45 -9.74 27.80
N ALA A 250 -19.18 -11.03 28.07
CA ALA A 250 -17.81 -11.49 28.32
C ALA A 250 -16.92 -11.32 27.07
N LYS A 251 -17.46 -11.55 25.88
CA LYS A 251 -16.75 -11.36 24.62
C LYS A 251 -16.46 -9.88 24.35
N TRP A 252 -17.38 -9.00 24.69
CA TRP A 252 -17.16 -7.54 24.60
C TRP A 252 -16.09 -7.06 25.58
N ARG A 253 -16.07 -7.60 26.82
CA ARG A 253 -15.03 -7.31 27.82
C ARG A 253 -13.65 -7.84 27.40
N PHE A 254 -13.59 -8.81 26.52
CA PHE A 254 -12.35 -9.26 25.90
C PHE A 254 -11.99 -8.39 24.68
N GLY A 255 -12.94 -8.19 23.76
CA GLY A 255 -12.68 -7.61 22.45
C GLY A 255 -12.42 -6.12 22.46
N LEU A 256 -13.19 -5.32 23.22
CA LEU A 256 -12.98 -3.88 23.29
C LEU A 256 -11.57 -3.48 23.78
N PRO A 257 -11.04 -4.09 24.88
CA PRO A 257 -9.66 -3.79 25.28
C PRO A 257 -8.61 -4.20 24.23
N VAL A 258 -8.82 -5.30 23.48
CA VAL A 258 -7.92 -5.70 22.39
C VAL A 258 -7.86 -4.60 21.32
N ILE A 259 -9.04 -4.19 20.83
CA ILE A 259 -9.15 -3.15 19.80
C ILE A 259 -8.61 -1.81 20.32
N GLY A 260 -9.04 -1.37 21.50
CA GLY A 260 -8.60 -0.11 22.09
C GLY A 260 -7.08 -0.06 22.34
N THR A 261 -6.48 -1.15 22.80
CA THR A 261 -5.02 -1.20 22.99
C THR A 261 -4.27 -1.21 21.67
N ALA A 262 -4.80 -1.82 20.61
CA ALA A 262 -4.19 -1.76 19.29
C ALA A 262 -4.24 -0.33 18.72
N ILE A 263 -5.35 0.39 18.92
CA ILE A 263 -5.45 1.82 18.55
C ILE A 263 -4.39 2.63 19.32
N LEU A 264 -4.25 2.40 20.63
CA LEU A 264 -3.22 3.08 21.42
C LEU A 264 -1.80 2.77 20.89
N LEU A 265 -1.48 1.52 20.60
CA LEU A 265 -0.17 1.15 20.06
C LEU A 265 0.13 1.82 18.71
N SER A 266 -0.88 2.03 17.89
CA SER A 266 -0.76 2.66 16.58
C SER A 266 -0.87 4.18 16.62
N ALA A 267 -1.16 4.78 17.79
CA ALA A 267 -1.49 6.20 17.92
C ALA A 267 -0.36 7.13 17.47
N PHE A 268 0.91 6.74 17.69
CA PHE A 268 2.09 7.53 17.26
C PHE A 268 2.10 7.84 15.76
N TRP A 269 1.45 7.00 14.96
CA TRP A 269 1.33 7.17 13.52
C TRP A 269 -0.09 7.62 13.11
N VAL A 270 -1.14 6.95 13.62
CA VAL A 270 -2.54 7.20 13.20
C VAL A 270 -3.00 8.60 13.59
N VAL A 271 -2.68 9.08 14.79
CA VAL A 271 -3.15 10.39 15.27
C VAL A 271 -2.56 11.54 14.45
N PRO A 272 -1.22 11.61 14.25
CA PRO A 272 -0.65 12.63 13.37
C PRO A 272 -1.11 12.50 11.92
N PHE A 273 -1.28 11.28 11.40
CA PHE A 273 -1.81 11.05 10.06
C PHE A 273 -3.18 11.71 9.88
N VAL A 274 -4.14 11.39 10.76
CA VAL A 274 -5.52 11.92 10.66
C VAL A 274 -5.57 13.43 10.83
N LEU A 275 -4.82 13.99 11.79
CA LEU A 275 -4.89 15.43 12.08
C LEU A 275 -4.07 16.30 11.13
N ASN A 276 -3.11 15.72 10.39
CA ASN A 276 -2.33 16.44 9.37
C ASN A 276 -2.75 16.11 7.94
N HIS A 277 -3.84 15.38 7.71
CA HIS A 277 -4.25 14.96 6.37
C HIS A 277 -4.49 16.13 5.38
N SER A 278 -4.81 17.32 5.88
CA SER A 278 -4.96 18.53 5.07
C SER A 278 -3.66 19.01 4.39
N TYR A 279 -2.50 18.48 4.82
CA TYR A 279 -1.20 18.75 4.21
C TYR A 279 -0.72 17.66 3.25
N MET A 280 -1.56 16.66 3.01
CA MET A 280 -1.30 15.61 2.02
C MET A 280 -1.75 16.05 0.63
N THR A 281 -1.24 15.38 -0.39
CA THR A 281 -1.77 15.45 -1.75
C THR A 281 -2.75 14.29 -1.98
N ASP A 282 -3.90 14.56 -2.59
CA ASP A 282 -4.78 13.53 -3.10
C ASP A 282 -4.31 13.08 -4.47
N MET A 283 -3.83 11.87 -4.55
CA MET A 283 -3.56 11.21 -5.81
C MET A 283 -4.86 10.57 -6.31
N LYS A 284 -5.73 11.38 -6.89
CA LYS A 284 -6.93 10.90 -7.60
C LYS A 284 -6.54 10.24 -8.93
N TYR A 285 -5.66 9.26 -8.83
CA TYR A 285 -5.11 8.49 -9.97
C TYR A 285 -6.09 7.41 -10.45
N GLU A 286 -7.30 7.37 -9.95
CA GLU A 286 -8.23 6.35 -10.40
C GLU A 286 -8.34 6.39 -11.92
N PRO A 287 -8.03 5.26 -12.60
CA PRO A 287 -8.69 5.04 -13.85
C PRO A 287 -10.18 5.02 -13.48
N GLN A 288 -10.89 6.10 -13.77
CA GLN A 288 -12.32 5.96 -13.97
C GLN A 288 -12.50 4.69 -14.79
N PRO A 289 -13.52 3.87 -14.55
CA PRO A 289 -13.81 2.70 -15.39
C PRO A 289 -14.06 3.07 -16.86
N THR A 290 -13.72 4.27 -17.28
CA THR A 290 -13.69 4.72 -18.66
C THR A 290 -12.71 3.85 -19.44
N GLY A 291 -13.24 2.91 -20.16
CA GLY A 291 -12.52 1.97 -21.01
C GLY A 291 -12.45 0.54 -20.47
N TYR A 292 -12.74 0.30 -19.19
CA TYR A 292 -12.83 -1.08 -18.69
C TYR A 292 -14.27 -1.56 -18.51
N SER A 293 -15.15 -0.68 -18.12
CA SER A 293 -16.56 -0.97 -18.06
C SER A 293 -17.32 0.33 -17.84
N GLU A 294 -18.39 0.45 -18.54
CA GLU A 294 -19.38 1.48 -18.33
C GLU A 294 -20.15 1.27 -17.02
N SER A 295 -19.91 0.17 -16.31
CA SER A 295 -20.66 -0.25 -15.15
C SER A 295 -19.71 -0.50 -13.96
N PHE A 296 -20.01 0.15 -12.83
CA PHE A 296 -19.38 -0.12 -11.53
C PHE A 296 -19.43 -1.62 -11.12
N ILE A 297 -20.44 -2.35 -11.62
CA ILE A 297 -20.63 -3.78 -11.34
C ILE A 297 -19.43 -4.59 -11.85
N ASP A 298 -18.78 -4.18 -12.92
CA ASP A 298 -17.67 -4.92 -13.51
C ASP A 298 -16.45 -4.99 -12.61
N MET A 299 -16.28 -4.03 -11.67
CA MET A 299 -15.23 -4.12 -10.64
C MET A 299 -15.39 -5.35 -9.74
N PHE A 300 -16.61 -5.89 -9.61
CA PHE A 300 -16.86 -7.12 -8.85
C PHE A 300 -16.70 -8.39 -9.68
N PHE A 301 -16.53 -8.25 -10.99
CA PHE A 301 -16.36 -9.32 -11.97
C PHE A 301 -15.11 -9.11 -12.83
N PRO A 302 -13.89 -9.06 -12.22
CA PRO A 302 -12.69 -8.55 -12.87
C PRO A 302 -12.12 -9.47 -13.96
N LEU A 303 -12.53 -10.74 -14.02
CA LEU A 303 -12.10 -11.69 -15.06
C LEU A 303 -12.83 -11.49 -16.39
N HIS A 304 -13.97 -10.79 -16.38
CA HIS A 304 -14.86 -10.58 -17.53
C HIS A 304 -15.25 -11.87 -18.29
N THR A 305 -15.39 -12.97 -17.53
CA THR A 305 -15.67 -14.30 -18.09
C THR A 305 -16.78 -15.00 -17.32
N VAL A 306 -17.24 -16.15 -17.86
CA VAL A 306 -18.18 -17.03 -17.16
C VAL A 306 -17.64 -17.51 -15.80
N PHE A 307 -16.33 -17.51 -15.60
CA PHE A 307 -15.71 -17.86 -14.33
C PHE A 307 -16.08 -16.91 -13.19
N ASP A 308 -16.25 -15.63 -13.45
CA ASP A 308 -16.73 -14.69 -12.44
C ASP A 308 -18.13 -15.07 -11.91
N VAL A 309 -19.03 -15.48 -12.83
CA VAL A 309 -20.38 -15.91 -12.46
C VAL A 309 -20.33 -17.20 -11.63
N ILE A 310 -19.47 -18.15 -12.02
CA ILE A 310 -19.27 -19.41 -11.30
C ILE A 310 -18.70 -19.15 -9.91
N ILE A 311 -17.67 -18.32 -9.81
CA ILE A 311 -17.02 -17.93 -8.54
C ILE A 311 -18.04 -17.27 -7.61
N MET A 312 -18.79 -16.29 -8.13
CA MET A 312 -19.82 -15.59 -7.36
C MET A 312 -20.95 -16.52 -6.95
N GLY A 313 -21.41 -17.39 -7.85
CA GLY A 313 -22.44 -18.39 -7.56
C GLY A 313 -22.04 -19.29 -6.40
N PHE A 314 -20.85 -19.88 -6.43
CA PHE A 314 -20.37 -20.70 -5.32
C PHE A 314 -20.08 -19.89 -4.05
N ALA A 315 -19.63 -18.63 -4.15
CA ALA A 315 -19.48 -17.77 -2.99
C ALA A 315 -20.83 -17.49 -2.29
N ILE A 316 -21.90 -17.26 -3.07
CA ILE A 316 -23.26 -17.11 -2.54
C ILE A 316 -23.73 -18.42 -1.89
N VAL A 317 -23.49 -19.58 -2.49
CA VAL A 317 -23.77 -20.88 -1.87
C VAL A 317 -23.00 -21.05 -0.56
N GLY A 318 -21.74 -20.63 -0.51
CA GLY A 318 -20.92 -20.63 0.70
C GLY A 318 -21.50 -19.75 1.81
N LEU A 319 -21.94 -18.55 1.50
CA LEU A 319 -22.62 -17.65 2.42
C LEU A 319 -23.96 -18.25 2.92
N LEU A 320 -24.82 -18.68 2.01
CA LEU A 320 -26.15 -19.22 2.36
C LEU A 320 -26.04 -20.50 3.21
N SER A 321 -25.09 -21.39 2.89
CA SER A 321 -24.80 -22.58 3.69
C SER A 321 -24.25 -22.21 5.08
N GLY A 322 -23.38 -21.17 5.15
CA GLY A 322 -22.89 -20.63 6.42
C GLY A 322 -24.01 -20.12 7.33
N LEU A 323 -24.92 -19.34 6.77
CA LEU A 323 -26.11 -18.82 7.47
C LEU A 323 -27.04 -19.98 7.92
N TRP A 324 -27.31 -20.91 7.02
CA TRP A 324 -28.18 -22.09 7.31
C TRP A 324 -27.60 -22.96 8.43
N ARG A 325 -26.31 -23.23 8.38
CA ARG A 325 -25.63 -24.06 9.36
C ARG A 325 -25.19 -23.32 10.61
N ARG A 326 -25.47 -22.03 10.72
CA ARG A 326 -25.02 -21.15 11.78
C ARG A 326 -23.49 -21.17 11.97
N ASN A 327 -22.76 -21.27 10.86
CA ASN A 327 -21.31 -21.12 10.86
C ASN A 327 -20.96 -19.63 10.92
N ASN A 328 -20.66 -19.14 12.12
CA ASN A 328 -20.40 -17.72 12.35
C ASN A 328 -19.24 -17.18 11.48
N THR A 329 -18.22 -18.00 11.19
CA THR A 329 -17.07 -17.55 10.38
C THR A 329 -17.46 -17.36 8.91
N ALA A 330 -18.19 -18.34 8.31
CA ALA A 330 -18.67 -18.20 6.94
C ALA A 330 -19.69 -17.06 6.81
N SER A 331 -20.60 -16.93 7.80
CA SER A 331 -21.56 -15.82 7.86
C SER A 331 -20.86 -14.47 7.98
N TRP A 332 -19.81 -14.36 8.81
CA TRP A 332 -18.99 -13.16 8.94
C TRP A 332 -18.30 -12.80 7.62
N MET A 333 -17.65 -13.77 6.96
CA MET A 333 -17.00 -13.52 5.67
C MET A 333 -17.98 -12.97 4.62
N GLY A 334 -19.19 -13.54 4.55
CA GLY A 334 -20.20 -13.09 3.59
C GLY A 334 -20.78 -11.72 3.92
N ILE A 335 -21.16 -11.47 5.17
CA ILE A 335 -21.65 -10.15 5.62
C ILE A 335 -20.57 -9.10 5.40
N TYR A 336 -19.33 -9.44 5.72
CA TYR A 336 -18.21 -8.54 5.53
C TYR A 336 -17.97 -8.22 4.05
N GLY A 337 -18.01 -9.22 3.17
CA GLY A 337 -17.94 -9.03 1.72
C GLY A 337 -19.02 -8.09 1.19
N VAL A 338 -20.27 -8.23 1.66
CA VAL A 338 -21.38 -7.32 1.30
C VAL A 338 -21.10 -5.89 1.80
N ILE A 339 -20.63 -5.74 3.04
CA ILE A 339 -20.30 -4.41 3.59
C ILE A 339 -19.16 -3.75 2.79
N LEU A 340 -18.15 -4.52 2.40
CA LEU A 340 -17.07 -4.01 1.56
C LEU A 340 -17.57 -3.58 0.18
N ALA A 341 -18.44 -4.39 -0.45
CA ALA A 341 -19.03 -4.04 -1.74
C ALA A 341 -19.84 -2.74 -1.66
N ILE A 342 -20.68 -2.59 -0.63
CA ILE A 342 -21.41 -1.34 -0.37
C ILE A 342 -20.43 -0.21 -0.06
N GLY A 343 -19.39 -0.47 0.73
CA GLY A 343 -18.36 0.51 1.11
C GLY A 343 -17.61 1.06 -0.10
N VAL A 344 -17.24 0.22 -1.06
CA VAL A 344 -16.60 0.65 -2.32
C VAL A 344 -17.55 1.55 -3.11
N PHE A 345 -18.83 1.18 -3.21
CA PHE A 345 -19.82 1.99 -3.90
C PHE A 345 -20.01 3.36 -3.24
N VAL A 346 -20.19 3.40 -1.92
CA VAL A 346 -20.34 4.65 -1.15
C VAL A 346 -19.06 5.50 -1.18
N ALA A 347 -17.89 4.87 -1.09
CA ALA A 347 -16.62 5.57 -1.13
C ALA A 347 -16.39 6.28 -2.47
N ARG A 348 -16.86 5.69 -3.57
CA ARG A 348 -16.78 6.31 -4.89
C ARG A 348 -17.53 7.64 -4.95
N GLU A 349 -18.73 7.70 -4.36
CA GLU A 349 -19.66 8.82 -4.49
C GLU A 349 -19.48 9.88 -3.38
N SER A 350 -19.11 9.45 -2.16
CA SER A 350 -19.38 10.27 -0.98
C SER A 350 -18.25 10.35 0.05
N LEU A 351 -17.11 9.68 -0.12
CA LEU A 351 -16.00 9.72 0.84
C LEU A 351 -14.75 10.43 0.30
N PRO A 352 -14.80 11.75 0.09
CA PRO A 352 -13.62 12.53 -0.21
C PRO A 352 -12.73 12.77 1.03
N ILE A 353 -13.16 12.31 2.20
CA ILE A 353 -12.60 12.69 3.52
C ILE A 353 -11.14 12.21 3.67
N ILE A 354 -10.76 11.15 2.99
CA ILE A 354 -9.37 10.69 2.95
C ILE A 354 -9.07 10.34 1.50
N GLY A 355 -8.48 11.26 0.76
CA GLY A 355 -8.07 11.06 -0.64
C GLY A 355 -7.05 9.95 -0.88
N LEU A 356 -6.76 9.17 0.15
CA LEU A 356 -6.03 7.92 0.15
C LEU A 356 -6.90 6.71 -0.13
N LEU A 357 -8.21 6.82 -0.04
CA LEU A 357 -9.12 5.72 -0.35
C LEU A 357 -9.31 5.66 -1.87
N TRP A 358 -8.27 5.21 -2.55
CA TRP A 358 -8.45 4.72 -3.89
C TRP A 358 -9.42 3.53 -3.81
N ASN A 359 -10.63 3.72 -4.27
CA ASN A 359 -11.74 2.79 -4.12
C ASN A 359 -11.40 1.35 -4.54
N PRO A 360 -10.69 1.14 -5.68
CA PRO A 360 -10.27 -0.19 -6.08
C PRO A 360 -9.37 -0.92 -5.08
N ARG A 361 -8.62 -0.23 -4.21
CA ARG A 361 -7.76 -0.86 -3.19
C ARG A 361 -8.53 -1.54 -2.04
N ILE A 362 -9.84 -1.36 -1.95
CA ILE A 362 -10.71 -2.12 -1.04
C ILE A 362 -11.09 -3.47 -1.66
N LEU A 363 -11.12 -3.57 -3.00
CA LEU A 363 -11.56 -4.76 -3.72
C LEU A 363 -10.74 -6.03 -3.43
N PRO A 364 -9.40 -6.02 -3.22
CA PRO A 364 -8.65 -7.22 -2.89
C PRO A 364 -9.19 -7.98 -1.68
N PHE A 365 -9.70 -7.26 -0.68
CA PHE A 365 -10.33 -7.89 0.48
C PHE A 365 -11.63 -8.59 0.11
N PHE A 366 -12.45 -7.95 -0.72
CA PHE A 366 -13.67 -8.56 -1.26
C PHE A 366 -13.33 -9.79 -2.11
N TYR A 367 -12.31 -9.73 -2.98
CA TYR A 367 -11.91 -10.86 -3.82
C TYR A 367 -11.41 -12.03 -2.99
N LEU A 368 -10.58 -11.79 -1.98
CA LEU A 368 -10.10 -12.85 -1.08
C LEU A 368 -11.26 -13.52 -0.35
N LEU A 369 -12.19 -12.76 0.24
CA LEU A 369 -13.37 -13.30 0.91
C LEU A 369 -14.28 -14.06 -0.06
N ARG A 370 -14.45 -13.57 -1.28
CA ARG A 370 -15.21 -14.23 -2.35
C ARG A 370 -14.61 -15.60 -2.68
N TYR A 371 -13.29 -15.71 -2.85
CA TYR A 371 -12.61 -16.98 -3.09
C TYR A 371 -12.71 -17.94 -1.91
N MET A 372 -12.60 -17.43 -0.69
CA MET A 372 -12.79 -18.25 0.52
C MET A 372 -14.21 -18.82 0.60
N LEU A 373 -15.22 -17.99 0.37
CA LEU A 373 -16.63 -18.42 0.36
C LEU A 373 -16.93 -19.37 -0.79
N MET A 374 -16.33 -19.14 -1.98
CA MET A 374 -16.45 -20.05 -3.13
C MET A 374 -15.98 -21.47 -2.75
N MET A 375 -14.84 -21.61 -2.09
CA MET A 375 -14.33 -22.92 -1.67
C MET A 375 -15.24 -23.60 -0.64
N ILE A 376 -15.83 -22.85 0.27
CA ILE A 376 -16.86 -23.37 1.18
C ILE A 376 -18.08 -23.83 0.38
N GLY A 377 -18.54 -23.03 -0.57
CA GLY A 377 -19.70 -23.34 -1.41
C GLY A 377 -19.48 -24.58 -2.30
N ILE A 378 -18.29 -24.72 -2.88
CA ILE A 378 -17.90 -25.91 -3.64
C ILE A 378 -17.98 -27.15 -2.74
N TYR A 379 -17.37 -27.10 -1.55
CA TYR A 379 -17.41 -28.22 -0.60
C TYR A 379 -18.84 -28.58 -0.21
N GLU A 380 -19.66 -27.60 0.13
CA GLU A 380 -21.05 -27.82 0.53
C GLU A 380 -21.92 -28.41 -0.62
N THR A 381 -21.66 -27.97 -1.85
CA THR A 381 -22.31 -28.52 -3.05
C THR A 381 -21.91 -29.97 -3.27
N VAL A 382 -20.60 -30.29 -3.19
CA VAL A 382 -20.10 -31.67 -3.32
C VAL A 382 -20.72 -32.59 -2.25
N VAL A 383 -20.80 -32.11 -1.00
CA VAL A 383 -21.46 -32.86 0.10
C VAL A 383 -22.95 -33.04 -0.17
N ALA A 384 -23.65 -32.02 -0.68
CA ALA A 384 -25.06 -32.11 -0.99
C ALA A 384 -25.33 -33.12 -2.12
N VAL A 385 -24.55 -33.07 -3.20
CA VAL A 385 -24.63 -34.01 -4.33
C VAL A 385 -24.35 -35.44 -3.88
N ALA A 386 -23.28 -35.65 -3.08
CA ALA A 386 -22.95 -36.98 -2.55
C ALA A 386 -24.04 -37.54 -1.65
N ARG A 387 -24.69 -36.71 -0.83
CA ARG A 387 -25.84 -37.10 0.00
C ARG A 387 -27.05 -37.50 -0.85
N PHE A 388 -27.37 -36.66 -1.86
CA PHE A 388 -28.47 -36.95 -2.77
C PHE A 388 -28.28 -38.31 -3.49
N ALA A 389 -27.10 -38.53 -4.07
CA ALA A 389 -26.74 -39.79 -4.71
C ALA A 389 -26.78 -41.01 -3.73
N SER A 390 -26.46 -40.80 -2.44
CA SER A 390 -26.57 -41.87 -1.44
C SER A 390 -28.00 -42.19 -1.07
N LEU A 391 -28.87 -41.18 -1.02
CA LEU A 391 -30.32 -41.34 -0.79
C LEU A 391 -30.99 -42.09 -1.95
N GLU A 392 -30.67 -41.75 -3.20
CA GLU A 392 -31.19 -42.43 -4.38
C GLU A 392 -30.80 -43.92 -4.40
N ARG A 393 -29.49 -44.21 -4.12
CA ARG A 393 -28.99 -45.58 -4.05
C ARG A 393 -29.68 -46.39 -2.93
N ALA A 394 -29.97 -45.75 -1.78
CA ALA A 394 -30.65 -46.39 -0.68
C ALA A 394 -32.12 -46.68 -1.03
N ALA A 395 -32.83 -45.69 -1.64
CA ALA A 395 -34.20 -45.86 -2.11
C ALA A 395 -34.32 -46.98 -3.15
N ALA A 396 -33.40 -47.06 -4.12
CA ALA A 396 -33.32 -48.12 -5.12
C ALA A 396 -33.05 -49.52 -4.48
N ARG A 397 -32.28 -49.61 -3.40
CA ARG A 397 -32.04 -50.85 -2.67
C ARG A 397 -33.26 -51.29 -1.87
N VAL A 398 -33.87 -50.35 -1.12
CA VAL A 398 -35.12 -50.65 -0.38
C VAL A 398 -36.20 -51.17 -1.33
N ALA A 399 -36.34 -50.54 -2.51
CA ALA A 399 -37.27 -51.00 -3.55
C ALA A 399 -36.95 -52.40 -4.09
N LYS A 400 -35.66 -52.81 -4.09
CA LYS A 400 -35.21 -54.10 -4.63
C LYS A 400 -35.12 -55.20 -3.58
N THR A 401 -34.77 -54.93 -2.34
CA THR A 401 -34.46 -55.93 -1.29
C THR A 401 -35.33 -55.82 -0.03
N GLY A 402 -36.09 -54.72 0.15
CA GLY A 402 -36.85 -54.45 1.37
C GLY A 402 -36.01 -54.09 2.61
N GLU A 403 -34.68 -54.09 2.51
CA GLU A 403 -33.78 -53.82 3.65
C GLU A 403 -33.48 -52.32 3.83
N VAL A 404 -33.74 -51.79 5.01
CA VAL A 404 -33.40 -50.44 5.41
C VAL A 404 -31.97 -50.41 6.01
N GLN A 405 -31.00 -49.94 5.25
CA GLN A 405 -29.64 -49.81 5.73
C GLN A 405 -29.35 -48.39 6.24
N THR A 406 -28.60 -48.26 7.31
CA THR A 406 -28.17 -46.94 7.83
C THR A 406 -27.31 -46.17 6.82
N LEU A 407 -27.77 -44.99 6.42
CA LEU A 407 -27.13 -44.10 5.41
C LEU A 407 -25.88 -43.38 5.90
N ALA A 408 -25.53 -43.52 7.18
CA ALA A 408 -24.38 -42.81 7.74
C ALA A 408 -23.04 -43.42 7.22
N PRO A 409 -22.22 -42.67 6.50
CA PRO A 409 -20.93 -43.19 6.07
C PRO A 409 -20.03 -43.50 7.26
N SER A 410 -19.25 -44.58 7.14
CA SER A 410 -18.27 -44.93 8.17
C SER A 410 -17.28 -43.76 8.39
N PRO A 411 -16.66 -43.62 9.58
CA PRO A 411 -15.67 -42.58 9.82
C PRO A 411 -14.54 -42.58 8.80
N ARG A 412 -14.05 -43.75 8.39
CA ARG A 412 -13.02 -43.89 7.32
C ARG A 412 -13.56 -43.45 5.96
N GLY A 413 -14.79 -43.80 5.61
CA GLY A 413 -15.43 -43.39 4.37
C GLY A 413 -15.58 -41.87 4.27
N ARG A 414 -15.91 -41.22 5.40
CA ARG A 414 -16.01 -39.77 5.50
C ARG A 414 -14.61 -39.07 5.34
N LEU A 415 -13.62 -39.65 6.01
CA LEU A 415 -12.22 -39.14 5.88
C LEU A 415 -11.76 -39.24 4.43
N ASN A 416 -11.90 -40.40 3.79
CA ASN A 416 -11.47 -40.60 2.41
C ASN A 416 -12.20 -39.67 1.43
N PHE A 417 -13.50 -39.44 1.62
CA PHE A 417 -14.28 -38.50 0.83
C PHE A 417 -13.77 -37.08 0.99
N ASN A 418 -13.51 -36.64 2.21
CA ASN A 418 -13.00 -35.29 2.47
C ASN A 418 -11.57 -35.11 1.91
N VAL A 419 -10.70 -36.11 2.03
CA VAL A 419 -9.36 -36.10 1.43
C VAL A 419 -9.44 -36.01 -0.09
N ALA A 420 -10.25 -36.85 -0.71
CA ALA A 420 -10.46 -36.82 -2.17
C ALA A 420 -11.01 -35.47 -2.63
N THR A 421 -11.99 -34.92 -1.92
CA THR A 421 -12.53 -33.58 -2.22
C THR A 421 -11.46 -32.51 -2.12
N ALA A 422 -10.66 -32.48 -1.04
CA ALA A 422 -9.58 -31.51 -0.89
C ALA A 422 -8.56 -31.59 -2.03
N VAL A 423 -8.12 -32.79 -2.37
CA VAL A 423 -7.10 -33.02 -3.42
C VAL A 423 -7.68 -32.67 -4.80
N VAL A 424 -8.87 -33.14 -5.14
CA VAL A 424 -9.50 -32.88 -6.44
C VAL A 424 -9.77 -31.40 -6.64
N VAL A 425 -10.34 -30.72 -5.64
CA VAL A 425 -10.60 -29.28 -5.72
C VAL A 425 -9.28 -28.48 -5.83
N ALA A 426 -8.25 -28.87 -5.06
CA ALA A 426 -6.93 -28.25 -5.18
C ALA A 426 -6.33 -28.41 -6.58
N LEU A 427 -6.36 -29.63 -7.13
CA LEU A 427 -5.84 -29.88 -8.49
C LEU A 427 -6.64 -29.13 -9.56
N LEU A 428 -7.97 -29.10 -9.45
CA LEU A 428 -8.81 -28.36 -10.39
C LEU A 428 -8.56 -26.85 -10.30
N ALA A 429 -8.50 -26.28 -9.11
CA ALA A 429 -8.22 -24.85 -8.92
C ALA A 429 -6.84 -24.49 -9.50
N ILE A 430 -5.83 -25.29 -9.22
CA ILE A 430 -4.49 -25.14 -9.73
C ILE A 430 -4.46 -25.23 -11.27
N SER A 431 -5.21 -26.15 -11.87
CA SER A 431 -5.32 -26.28 -13.31
C SER A 431 -6.03 -25.09 -13.97
N ILE A 432 -7.06 -24.55 -13.32
CA ILE A 432 -7.86 -23.42 -13.85
C ILE A 432 -7.08 -22.10 -13.78
N ILE A 433 -6.24 -21.90 -12.75
CA ILE A 433 -5.39 -20.71 -12.63
C ILE A 433 -4.38 -20.64 -13.78
N GLY A 434 -4.32 -21.67 -14.65
CA GLY A 434 -3.34 -21.74 -15.73
C GLY A 434 -1.97 -21.91 -15.14
N PHE A 435 -1.82 -22.95 -14.32
CA PHE A 435 -0.59 -23.28 -13.69
C PHE A 435 0.53 -23.34 -14.71
N ARG A 436 1.47 -22.47 -14.58
CA ARG A 436 2.62 -22.40 -15.46
C ARG A 436 3.58 -23.49 -15.05
N PHE A 437 3.42 -24.66 -15.64
CA PHE A 437 4.34 -25.79 -15.47
C PHE A 437 5.80 -25.42 -15.77
N GLN A 438 6.03 -24.32 -16.49
CA GLN A 438 7.37 -23.82 -16.79
C GLN A 438 8.20 -23.48 -15.55
N GLU A 439 7.55 -23.15 -14.43
CA GLU A 439 8.21 -22.74 -13.19
C GLU A 439 8.43 -23.88 -12.21
N LEU A 440 7.90 -25.04 -12.50
CA LEU A 440 8.13 -26.22 -11.67
C LEU A 440 9.52 -26.83 -11.95
N PRO A 441 10.22 -27.36 -10.94
CA PRO A 441 11.60 -27.86 -11.07
C PRO A 441 11.81 -28.96 -12.11
N LEU A 442 10.74 -29.60 -12.58
CA LEU A 442 10.76 -30.72 -13.55
C LEU A 442 10.01 -30.36 -14.85
N ALA A 443 9.62 -29.10 -15.03
CA ALA A 443 8.91 -28.69 -16.23
C ALA A 443 9.85 -28.59 -17.42
N THR A 444 9.40 -29.12 -18.57
CA THR A 444 10.10 -29.02 -19.85
C THR A 444 9.29 -28.20 -20.82
N SER A 445 9.95 -27.31 -21.57
CA SER A 445 9.33 -26.58 -22.67
C SER A 445 9.44 -27.38 -23.97
N ARG A 446 8.37 -27.41 -24.77
CA ARG A 446 8.36 -27.98 -26.10
C ARG A 446 7.70 -27.01 -27.08
N THR A 447 8.35 -26.74 -28.18
CA THR A 447 7.74 -25.96 -29.26
C THR A 447 6.82 -26.87 -30.07
N ALA A 448 5.54 -26.52 -30.16
CA ALA A 448 4.57 -27.25 -30.98
C ALA A 448 4.77 -26.91 -32.46
N GLN A 449 4.13 -27.71 -33.36
CA GLN A 449 4.25 -27.51 -34.81
C GLN A 449 3.70 -26.16 -35.31
N ASP A 450 2.83 -25.52 -34.52
CA ASP A 450 2.28 -24.19 -34.78
C ASP A 450 3.18 -23.03 -34.25
N GLY A 451 4.37 -23.36 -33.76
CA GLY A 451 5.31 -22.37 -33.20
C GLY A 451 5.00 -21.96 -31.76
N SER A 452 3.89 -22.40 -31.16
CA SER A 452 3.56 -22.12 -29.78
C SER A 452 4.46 -22.92 -28.82
N VAL A 453 4.87 -22.28 -27.73
CA VAL A 453 5.61 -22.96 -26.67
C VAL A 453 4.62 -23.61 -25.72
N ARG A 454 4.76 -24.91 -25.51
CA ARG A 454 3.98 -25.68 -24.54
C ARG A 454 4.89 -26.12 -23.41
N TYR A 455 4.40 -25.99 -22.20
CA TYR A 455 5.09 -26.42 -20.98
C TYR A 455 4.40 -27.65 -20.40
N GLY A 456 5.17 -28.58 -19.83
CA GLY A 456 4.57 -29.77 -19.26
C GLY A 456 5.52 -30.60 -18.40
N ILE A 457 4.91 -31.48 -17.61
CA ILE A 457 5.62 -32.50 -16.83
C ILE A 457 5.20 -33.86 -17.38
N GLY A 458 6.16 -34.60 -17.96
CA GLY A 458 5.88 -35.87 -18.57
C GLY A 458 4.90 -35.77 -19.76
N PRO A 459 3.81 -36.56 -19.77
CA PRO A 459 2.83 -36.55 -20.87
C PRO A 459 1.83 -35.36 -20.79
N PHE A 460 1.79 -34.64 -19.68
CA PHE A 460 0.84 -33.52 -19.46
C PHE A 460 1.44 -32.23 -19.98
N THR A 461 0.89 -31.69 -21.07
CA THR A 461 1.30 -30.40 -21.62
C THR A 461 0.12 -29.42 -21.56
N VAL A 462 0.40 -28.19 -21.17
CA VAL A 462 -0.57 -27.07 -21.15
C VAL A 462 -0.09 -26.03 -22.15
N PRO A 463 -0.96 -25.52 -23.05
CA PRO A 463 -0.62 -24.38 -23.87
C PRO A 463 -0.38 -23.18 -22.94
N SER A 464 0.77 -22.55 -23.04
CA SER A 464 1.02 -21.26 -22.39
C SER A 464 0.30 -20.20 -23.22
N SER A 465 -0.90 -19.86 -22.82
CA SER A 465 -1.58 -18.68 -23.39
C SER A 465 -1.07 -17.38 -22.77
N ASN A 466 -0.21 -17.46 -21.77
CA ASN A 466 0.28 -16.33 -21.02
C ASN A 466 1.76 -16.54 -20.69
N ASP A 467 2.61 -15.67 -21.19
CA ASP A 467 4.08 -15.75 -21.10
C ASP A 467 4.66 -15.45 -19.71
N GLY A 468 4.04 -15.90 -18.64
CA GLY A 468 4.60 -15.69 -17.31
C GLY A 468 4.52 -14.24 -16.84
N PHE A 469 3.34 -13.57 -16.91
CA PHE A 469 3.21 -12.16 -16.51
C PHE A 469 3.79 -11.90 -15.11
N VAL A 470 3.34 -12.61 -14.08
CA VAL A 470 3.88 -12.44 -12.71
C VAL A 470 5.30 -12.98 -12.55
N ASP A 471 5.66 -14.10 -13.18
CA ASP A 471 7.02 -14.63 -13.20
C ASP A 471 7.97 -13.70 -13.95
N GLY A 472 7.58 -13.26 -15.13
CA GLY A 472 8.32 -12.27 -15.92
C GLY A 472 8.52 -10.98 -15.17
N TRP A 473 7.48 -10.52 -14.43
CA TRP A 473 7.57 -9.31 -13.63
C TRP A 473 8.48 -9.50 -12.40
N ALA A 474 8.38 -10.62 -11.69
CA ALA A 474 9.31 -10.94 -10.59
C ALA A 474 10.76 -11.01 -11.07
N ARG A 475 10.99 -11.64 -12.23
CA ARG A 475 12.30 -11.69 -12.89
C ARG A 475 12.80 -10.30 -13.24
N TRP A 476 11.93 -9.47 -13.84
CA TRP A 476 12.25 -8.09 -14.18
C TRP A 476 12.67 -7.30 -12.93
N ASN A 477 11.89 -7.36 -11.86
CA ASN A 477 12.18 -6.62 -10.64
C ASN A 477 13.47 -7.09 -9.96
N PHE A 478 13.66 -8.39 -9.82
CA PHE A 478 14.72 -8.97 -8.99
C PHE A 478 16.04 -9.18 -9.74
N THR A 479 16.08 -9.09 -11.07
CA THR A 479 17.36 -8.88 -11.78
C THR A 479 18.00 -7.55 -11.42
N GLY A 480 17.20 -6.60 -10.90
CA GLY A 480 17.66 -5.30 -10.40
C GLY A 480 18.06 -4.33 -11.51
N TYR A 481 18.45 -3.15 -11.10
CA TYR A 481 19.04 -2.14 -12.00
C TYR A 481 20.26 -2.70 -12.70
N GLU A 482 21.12 -3.38 -11.95
CA GLU A 482 22.39 -3.97 -12.41
C GLU A 482 22.19 -5.03 -13.51
N GLY A 483 21.02 -5.66 -13.55
CA GLY A 483 20.66 -6.67 -14.56
C GLY A 483 20.00 -6.11 -15.83
N LYS A 484 19.81 -4.80 -15.94
CA LYS A 484 19.21 -4.20 -17.14
C LYS A 484 20.24 -3.95 -18.22
N TYR A 485 19.83 -4.09 -19.49
CA TYR A 485 20.72 -3.88 -20.62
C TYR A 485 21.25 -2.43 -20.70
N ALA A 486 20.49 -1.46 -20.19
CA ALA A 486 20.86 -0.05 -20.15
C ALA A 486 21.50 0.38 -18.82
N TYR A 487 21.95 -0.55 -17.97
CA TYR A 487 22.56 -0.22 -16.68
C TYR A 487 23.79 0.67 -16.79
N GLY A 488 24.62 0.45 -17.85
CA GLY A 488 25.79 1.30 -18.10
C GLY A 488 25.42 2.77 -18.30
N GLU A 489 24.34 3.05 -19.03
CA GLU A 489 23.80 4.41 -19.24
C GLU A 489 23.22 4.98 -17.94
N TYR A 490 22.44 4.17 -17.19
CA TYR A 490 21.90 4.58 -15.89
C TYR A 490 23.02 4.95 -14.89
N ARG A 491 24.04 4.10 -14.78
CA ARG A 491 25.18 4.38 -13.90
C ARG A 491 25.96 5.62 -14.34
N ALA A 492 26.14 5.82 -15.63
CA ALA A 492 26.85 6.98 -16.15
C ALA A 492 26.14 8.31 -15.81
N ILE A 493 24.82 8.37 -15.95
CA ILE A 493 24.08 9.60 -15.60
C ILE A 493 24.09 9.86 -14.09
N VAL A 494 23.94 8.84 -13.26
CA VAL A 494 24.05 8.97 -11.79
C VAL A 494 25.44 9.48 -11.39
N GLU A 495 26.52 8.90 -11.95
CA GLU A 495 27.89 9.33 -11.68
C GLU A 495 28.16 10.76 -12.16
N THR A 496 27.62 11.14 -13.32
CA THR A 496 27.71 12.52 -13.83
C THR A 496 27.04 13.50 -12.86
N MET A 497 25.85 13.18 -12.36
CA MET A 497 25.17 14.05 -11.38
C MET A 497 25.92 14.12 -10.04
N LYS A 498 26.53 13.01 -9.60
CA LYS A 498 27.37 13.00 -8.41
C LYS A 498 28.58 13.94 -8.57
N GLN A 499 29.29 13.85 -9.69
CA GLN A 499 30.43 14.70 -10.00
C GLN A 499 30.02 16.20 -10.07
N ILE A 500 28.84 16.53 -10.63
CA ILE A 500 28.30 17.88 -10.62
C ILE A 500 28.08 18.36 -9.18
N GLY A 501 27.49 17.52 -8.32
CA GLY A 501 27.27 17.87 -6.92
C GLY A 501 28.55 18.08 -6.11
N GLU A 502 29.62 17.34 -6.43
CA GLU A 502 30.93 17.44 -5.81
C GLU A 502 31.80 18.62 -6.37
N ASP A 503 31.43 19.16 -7.53
CA ASP A 503 32.14 20.27 -8.14
C ASP A 503 31.79 21.60 -7.43
N PRO A 504 32.75 22.32 -6.84
CA PRO A 504 32.49 23.60 -6.15
C PRO A 504 31.82 24.69 -7.01
N ARG A 505 31.90 24.57 -8.34
CA ARG A 505 31.25 25.52 -9.26
C ARG A 505 29.74 25.34 -9.30
N TYR A 506 29.27 24.12 -9.02
CA TYR A 506 27.88 23.74 -9.14
C TYR A 506 27.27 23.38 -7.78
N GLY A 507 27.81 22.37 -7.09
CA GLY A 507 27.40 21.95 -5.75
C GLY A 507 26.12 21.14 -5.70
N CYS A 508 25.67 20.84 -4.50
CA CYS A 508 24.47 20.09 -4.24
C CYS A 508 23.19 20.87 -4.63
N GLY A 509 22.11 20.17 -4.97
CA GLY A 509 20.83 20.81 -5.32
C GLY A 509 19.78 19.83 -5.80
N ARG A 510 18.57 20.32 -6.03
CA ARG A 510 17.47 19.52 -6.57
C ARG A 510 17.58 19.37 -8.08
N ALA A 511 17.31 18.18 -8.58
CA ALA A 511 17.21 17.90 -9.99
C ALA A 511 15.76 17.53 -10.36
N LEU A 512 15.28 18.09 -11.48
CA LEU A 512 14.10 17.59 -12.18
C LEU A 512 14.58 16.95 -13.49
N TRP A 513 14.14 15.73 -13.75
CA TRP A 513 14.48 14.99 -14.95
C TRP A 513 13.24 14.77 -15.82
N GLU A 514 13.43 14.70 -17.13
CA GLU A 514 12.36 14.46 -18.07
C GLU A 514 11.70 13.10 -17.81
N ASN A 515 10.39 13.08 -17.53
CA ASN A 515 9.62 11.86 -17.43
C ASN A 515 9.35 11.31 -18.84
N ASN A 516 9.69 10.03 -19.05
CA ASN A 516 9.47 9.37 -20.34
C ASN A 516 9.32 7.87 -20.19
N GLY A 517 8.42 7.26 -20.97
CA GLY A 517 8.20 5.81 -20.98
C GLY A 517 9.43 4.99 -21.37
N GLU A 518 10.35 5.52 -22.18
CA GLU A 518 11.58 4.85 -22.60
C GLU A 518 12.57 4.62 -21.43
N LEU A 519 12.44 5.37 -20.33
CA LEU A 519 13.25 5.17 -19.14
C LEU A 519 13.04 3.80 -18.48
N ASN A 520 11.96 3.10 -18.85
CA ASN A 520 11.74 1.72 -18.40
C ASN A 520 12.91 0.77 -18.76
N LYS A 521 13.74 1.14 -19.74
CA LYS A 521 15.00 0.44 -20.05
C LYS A 521 15.95 0.32 -18.86
N TYR A 522 15.88 1.22 -17.88
CA TYR A 522 16.65 1.16 -16.63
C TYR A 522 16.03 0.22 -15.58
N GLY A 523 14.82 -0.27 -15.84
CA GLY A 523 14.08 -1.17 -14.95
C GLY A 523 12.77 -0.58 -14.43
N THR A 524 12.67 0.73 -14.41
CA THR A 524 11.45 1.50 -14.15
C THR A 524 11.58 2.89 -14.76
N THR A 525 10.48 3.51 -15.15
CA THR A 525 10.46 4.91 -15.59
C THR A 525 10.88 5.86 -14.47
N MET A 526 10.83 5.41 -13.22
CA MET A 526 11.12 6.18 -12.01
C MET A 526 12.56 5.96 -11.47
N GLY A 527 13.48 5.40 -12.28
CA GLY A 527 14.82 5.03 -11.81
C GLY A 527 15.63 6.17 -11.22
N LEU A 528 15.45 7.40 -11.71
CA LEU A 528 16.17 8.58 -11.21
C LEU A 528 15.57 9.17 -9.92
N MET A 529 14.47 8.65 -9.39
CA MET A 529 14.05 8.92 -8.01
C MET A 529 15.11 8.50 -6.98
N LEU A 530 16.03 7.59 -7.35
CA LEU A 530 17.13 7.15 -6.50
C LEU A 530 18.37 8.04 -6.57
N LEU A 531 18.37 9.16 -7.30
CA LEU A 531 19.49 10.12 -7.30
C LEU A 531 19.97 10.46 -5.88
N PRO A 532 19.09 10.86 -4.93
CA PRO A 532 19.55 11.15 -3.57
C PRO A 532 20.12 9.92 -2.85
N HIS A 533 19.63 8.71 -3.14
CA HIS A 533 20.18 7.50 -2.57
C HIS A 533 21.63 7.23 -3.03
N TRP A 534 21.92 7.48 -4.28
CA TRP A 534 23.26 7.25 -4.86
C TRP A 534 24.25 8.39 -4.60
N THR A 535 23.76 9.59 -4.26
CA THR A 535 24.58 10.80 -4.05
C THR A 535 24.61 11.25 -2.58
N ASP A 536 24.16 10.39 -1.66
CA ASP A 536 24.05 10.68 -0.22
C ASP A 536 23.31 11.99 0.09
N GLY A 537 22.22 12.23 -0.63
CA GLY A 537 21.36 13.40 -0.48
C GLY A 537 21.89 14.69 -1.11
N CYS A 538 23.06 14.67 -1.76
CA CYS A 538 23.61 15.85 -2.43
C CYS A 538 22.74 16.28 -3.62
N ILE A 539 22.31 15.36 -4.46
CA ILE A 539 21.38 15.62 -5.56
C ILE A 539 20.02 15.07 -5.20
N GLY A 540 19.12 15.95 -4.81
CA GLY A 540 17.70 15.60 -4.59
C GLY A 540 16.96 15.39 -5.91
N SER A 541 15.89 14.62 -5.90
CA SER A 541 14.98 14.42 -7.06
C SER A 541 13.66 15.13 -6.80
N MET A 542 13.22 15.96 -7.75
CA MET A 542 11.88 16.55 -7.66
C MET A 542 10.78 15.52 -7.77
N GLU A 543 11.05 14.37 -8.38
CA GLU A 543 10.13 13.22 -8.40
C GLU A 543 10.57 12.18 -7.37
N GLY A 544 9.62 11.64 -6.64
CA GLY A 544 9.83 10.64 -5.61
C GLY A 544 8.63 9.69 -5.50
N LEU A 545 8.79 8.64 -4.71
CA LEU A 545 7.67 7.81 -4.27
C LEU A 545 6.89 8.57 -3.17
N PHE A 546 6.03 8.02 -2.43
CA PHE A 546 5.27 8.68 -1.36
C PHE A 546 4.57 9.97 -1.82
N PHE A 547 3.95 9.90 -3.00
CA PHE A 547 3.29 11.02 -3.67
C PHE A 547 2.37 11.83 -2.75
N GLU A 548 1.61 11.16 -1.91
CA GLU A 548 0.66 11.77 -1.00
C GLU A 548 1.33 12.51 0.17
N ALA A 549 2.61 12.21 0.46
CA ALA A 549 3.29 12.74 1.64
C ALA A 549 3.73 14.20 1.52
N SER A 550 3.72 14.79 0.32
CA SER A 550 4.12 16.19 0.12
C SER A 550 3.00 17.01 -0.49
N GLY A 551 2.69 18.15 0.10
CA GLY A 551 1.80 19.16 -0.50
C GLY A 551 2.38 19.83 -1.75
N THR A 552 3.65 19.55 -2.11
CA THR A 552 4.31 20.09 -3.31
C THR A 552 4.16 19.15 -4.52
N THR A 553 3.72 17.92 -4.30
CA THR A 553 3.56 16.90 -5.36
C THR A 553 2.73 17.37 -6.57
N PRO A 554 1.58 18.04 -6.44
CA PRO A 554 0.81 18.49 -7.60
C PRO A 554 1.60 19.46 -8.49
N TYR A 555 2.33 20.37 -7.89
CA TYR A 555 3.12 21.38 -8.58
C TYR A 555 4.36 20.80 -9.25
N HIS A 556 4.93 19.76 -8.64
CA HIS A 556 5.96 18.95 -9.28
C HIS A 556 5.45 18.32 -10.59
N PHE A 557 4.26 17.70 -10.58
CA PHE A 557 3.71 17.07 -11.80
C PHE A 557 3.43 18.10 -12.90
N ILE A 558 2.96 19.30 -12.54
CA ILE A 558 2.80 20.41 -13.49
C ILE A 558 4.16 20.80 -14.11
N ALA A 559 5.21 20.92 -13.28
CA ALA A 559 6.56 21.23 -13.76
C ALA A 559 7.14 20.08 -14.61
N ALA A 560 6.95 18.84 -14.20
CA ALA A 560 7.40 17.67 -14.95
C ALA A 560 6.73 17.57 -16.32
N ALA A 561 5.44 17.90 -16.44
CA ALA A 561 4.74 17.94 -17.71
C ALA A 561 5.31 19.02 -18.64
N ALA A 562 5.47 20.25 -18.13
CA ALA A 562 6.01 21.35 -18.91
C ALA A 562 7.45 21.09 -19.42
N MET A 563 8.24 20.33 -18.65
CA MET A 563 9.64 20.02 -18.96
C MET A 563 9.84 18.66 -19.64
N SER A 564 8.78 17.93 -19.95
CA SER A 564 8.84 16.63 -20.61
C SER A 564 8.14 16.66 -21.96
N LYS A 565 8.66 15.92 -22.94
CA LYS A 565 7.97 15.71 -24.21
C LYS A 565 6.56 15.15 -24.00
N GLN A 566 6.43 14.18 -23.07
CA GLN A 566 5.17 13.59 -22.68
C GLN A 566 5.34 12.97 -21.30
N SER A 567 4.70 13.53 -20.30
CA SER A 567 4.75 13.03 -18.94
C SER A 567 3.59 12.07 -18.62
N SER A 568 3.65 11.40 -17.50
CA SER A 568 2.61 10.45 -17.08
C SER A 568 1.29 11.12 -16.66
N ASN A 569 1.32 12.41 -16.29
CA ASN A 569 0.16 13.22 -15.88
C ASN A 569 -0.78 12.49 -14.91
N PRO A 570 -0.30 12.01 -13.76
CA PRO A 570 -1.02 11.05 -12.94
C PRO A 570 -2.22 11.66 -12.20
N VAL A 571 -2.18 12.94 -11.86
CA VAL A 571 -3.28 13.63 -11.18
C VAL A 571 -4.20 14.24 -12.23
N ARG A 572 -5.30 13.56 -12.54
CA ARG A 572 -6.19 13.91 -13.66
C ARG A 572 -6.83 15.29 -13.58
N GLU A 573 -7.03 15.79 -12.37
CA GLU A 573 -7.67 17.08 -12.13
C GLU A 573 -6.75 18.27 -12.46
N LEU A 574 -5.43 18.05 -12.53
CA LEU A 574 -4.50 19.12 -12.87
C LEU A 574 -4.55 19.49 -14.34
N ARG A 575 -4.26 20.76 -14.63
CA ARG A 575 -4.08 21.27 -15.97
C ARG A 575 -2.62 21.12 -16.34
N TYR A 576 -2.33 20.34 -17.37
CA TYR A 576 -0.98 20.08 -17.83
C TYR A 576 -0.71 20.77 -19.15
N ASP A 577 0.48 21.35 -19.28
CA ASP A 577 1.03 21.94 -20.50
C ASP A 577 2.29 21.17 -20.87
N ASP A 578 2.14 20.07 -21.62
CA ASP A 578 3.26 19.21 -21.99
C ASP A 578 4.22 19.92 -22.95
N ASN A 579 5.53 19.69 -22.75
CA ASN A 579 6.62 20.19 -23.59
C ASN A 579 6.57 21.72 -23.83
N ASN A 580 6.38 22.48 -22.76
CA ASN A 580 6.37 23.94 -22.77
C ASN A 580 7.46 24.49 -21.82
N ALA A 581 8.73 24.43 -22.28
CA ALA A 581 9.87 24.83 -21.47
C ALA A 581 9.85 26.32 -21.05
N ALA A 582 9.15 27.19 -21.80
CA ALA A 582 9.02 28.60 -21.44
C ALA A 582 8.25 28.78 -20.10
N LEU A 583 7.17 28.03 -19.91
CA LEU A 583 6.47 27.93 -18.63
C LEU A 583 7.26 27.10 -17.62
N GLY A 584 7.82 25.97 -18.06
CA GLY A 584 8.56 25.05 -17.23
C GLY A 584 9.73 25.67 -16.49
N VAL A 585 10.49 26.55 -17.11
CA VAL A 585 11.59 27.29 -16.48
C VAL A 585 11.14 28.05 -15.24
N ARG A 586 10.01 28.75 -15.34
CA ARG A 586 9.44 29.46 -14.19
C ARG A 586 9.07 28.47 -13.07
N TYR A 587 8.47 27.32 -13.42
CA TYR A 587 8.13 26.32 -12.42
C TYR A 587 9.36 25.74 -11.73
N LEU A 588 10.46 25.51 -12.48
CA LEU A 588 11.73 25.08 -11.90
C LEU A 588 12.26 26.13 -10.91
N GLN A 589 12.22 27.40 -11.28
CA GLN A 589 12.67 28.50 -10.43
C GLN A 589 11.85 28.59 -9.14
N GLU A 590 10.52 28.58 -9.23
CA GLU A 590 9.63 28.66 -8.07
C GLU A 590 9.74 27.45 -7.13
N LEU A 591 10.05 26.26 -7.68
CA LEU A 591 10.29 25.06 -6.89
C LEU A 591 11.74 24.92 -6.38
N GLY A 592 12.62 25.87 -6.68
CA GLY A 592 14.04 25.84 -6.29
C GLY A 592 14.80 24.66 -6.90
N VAL A 593 14.50 24.32 -8.15
CA VAL A 593 15.17 23.25 -8.91
C VAL A 593 16.43 23.80 -9.55
N ARG A 594 17.57 23.31 -9.10
CA ARG A 594 18.89 23.75 -9.58
C ARG A 594 19.30 23.11 -10.88
N TYR A 595 18.91 21.86 -11.11
CA TYR A 595 19.30 21.09 -12.28
C TYR A 595 18.09 20.58 -13.04
N TYR A 596 18.09 20.75 -14.34
CA TYR A 596 17.17 20.09 -15.24
C TYR A 596 17.92 19.09 -16.13
N MET A 597 17.34 17.88 -16.30
CA MET A 597 17.93 16.80 -17.07
C MET A 597 16.98 16.42 -18.19
N GLY A 598 17.26 16.90 -19.43
CA GLY A 598 16.51 16.57 -20.64
C GLY A 598 17.00 15.26 -21.26
N PHE A 599 16.11 14.46 -21.76
CA PHE A 599 16.38 13.13 -22.29
C PHE A 599 16.04 13.01 -23.79
N THR A 600 14.83 13.43 -24.20
CA THR A 600 14.41 13.36 -25.60
C THR A 600 14.96 14.55 -26.40
N PRO A 601 15.17 14.36 -27.72
CA PRO A 601 15.58 15.48 -28.57
C PRO A 601 14.61 16.66 -28.54
N GLU A 602 13.33 16.40 -28.36
CA GLU A 602 12.30 17.42 -28.26
C GLU A 602 12.44 18.28 -27.00
N ALA A 603 12.52 17.65 -25.85
CA ALA A 603 12.69 18.35 -24.56
C ALA A 603 14.04 19.08 -24.51
N VAL A 604 15.11 18.48 -25.02
CA VAL A 604 16.44 19.10 -25.12
C VAL A 604 16.40 20.35 -26.01
N ARG A 605 15.69 20.29 -27.16
CA ARG A 605 15.55 21.46 -28.07
C ARG A 605 14.79 22.58 -27.39
N GLU A 606 13.66 22.29 -26.74
CA GLU A 606 12.86 23.28 -26.01
C GLU A 606 13.65 23.91 -24.85
N ALA A 607 14.37 23.09 -24.09
CA ALA A 607 15.24 23.55 -22.99
C ALA A 607 16.38 24.44 -23.49
N SER A 608 17.06 24.03 -24.57
CA SER A 608 18.19 24.79 -25.14
C SER A 608 17.78 26.14 -25.70
N ALA A 609 16.50 26.36 -26.01
CA ALA A 609 15.97 27.65 -26.45
C ALA A 609 15.77 28.64 -25.27
N GLN A 610 15.85 28.19 -24.03
CA GLN A 610 15.62 29.01 -22.85
C GLN A 610 16.93 29.59 -22.31
N THR A 611 17.05 30.93 -22.25
CA THR A 611 18.24 31.61 -21.75
C THR A 611 18.55 31.35 -20.27
N ALA A 612 17.56 30.99 -19.49
CA ALA A 612 17.69 30.63 -18.08
C ALA A 612 18.20 29.20 -17.83
N LEU A 613 18.34 28.39 -18.89
CA LEU A 613 18.87 27.05 -18.84
C LEU A 613 20.25 26.99 -19.49
N ARG A 614 21.30 26.86 -18.67
CA ARG A 614 22.69 26.77 -19.14
C ARG A 614 23.11 25.29 -19.17
N GLU A 615 23.43 24.76 -20.35
CA GLU A 615 24.00 23.44 -20.46
C GLU A 615 25.33 23.33 -19.71
N ILE A 616 25.50 22.34 -18.85
CA ILE A 616 26.70 22.15 -18.03
C ILE A 616 27.37 20.79 -18.24
N ALA A 617 26.62 19.77 -18.68
CA ALA A 617 27.16 18.44 -18.93
C ALA A 617 26.26 17.61 -19.87
N ARG A 618 26.83 16.51 -20.40
CA ARG A 618 26.12 15.48 -21.16
C ARG A 618 26.52 14.09 -20.69
N SER A 619 25.56 13.16 -20.66
CA SER A 619 25.79 11.75 -20.33
C SER A 619 24.86 10.86 -21.18
N GLY A 620 25.41 10.24 -22.23
CA GLY A 620 24.60 9.50 -23.19
C GLY A 620 23.52 10.37 -23.84
N PRO A 621 22.23 10.01 -23.74
CA PRO A 621 21.14 10.82 -24.28
C PRO A 621 20.81 12.05 -23.40
N TRP A 622 21.29 12.08 -22.17
CA TRP A 622 20.97 13.12 -21.20
C TRP A 622 21.76 14.41 -21.43
N VAL A 623 21.09 15.54 -21.37
CA VAL A 623 21.68 16.87 -21.33
C VAL A 623 21.30 17.53 -20.01
N ILE A 624 22.30 17.96 -19.26
CA ILE A 624 22.11 18.53 -17.93
C ILE A 624 22.26 20.05 -18.02
N TYR A 625 21.28 20.76 -17.51
CA TYR A 625 21.22 22.21 -17.45
C TYR A 625 21.23 22.70 -16.02
N GLU A 626 21.96 23.79 -15.76
CA GLU A 626 21.80 24.59 -14.56
C GLU A 626 20.70 25.64 -14.78
N VAL A 627 19.82 25.78 -13.80
CA VAL A 627 18.66 26.69 -13.82
C VAL A 627 19.04 27.98 -13.12
N ALA A 628 19.01 29.09 -13.83
CA ALA A 628 19.24 30.42 -13.27
C ALA A 628 18.13 30.84 -12.28
N ALA A 629 18.48 31.64 -11.26
CA ALA A 629 17.55 32.18 -10.25
C ALA A 629 16.73 31.12 -9.49
N SER A 630 17.33 29.94 -9.25
CA SER A 630 16.73 28.82 -8.53
C SER A 630 17.20 28.66 -7.08
N ASP A 631 17.73 29.75 -6.49
CA ASP A 631 18.27 29.75 -5.12
C ASP A 631 17.22 29.25 -4.10
N LEU A 632 17.72 28.55 -3.09
CA LEU A 632 16.88 27.95 -2.03
C LEU A 632 16.19 29.03 -1.17
N VAL A 633 16.89 30.13 -0.90
CA VAL A 633 16.43 31.22 -0.05
C VAL A 633 16.59 32.54 -0.81
N VAL A 634 15.49 33.24 -1.02
CA VAL A 634 15.44 34.50 -1.77
C VAL A 634 14.59 35.54 -1.05
N PRO A 635 15.03 36.82 -1.00
CA PRO A 635 14.19 37.90 -0.51
C PRO A 635 13.05 38.14 -1.48
N LEU A 636 11.85 38.44 -0.94
CA LEU A 636 10.74 38.90 -1.78
C LEU A 636 10.93 40.39 -2.12
N THR A 637 10.39 40.79 -3.25
CA THR A 637 10.36 42.21 -3.69
C THR A 637 9.02 42.87 -3.41
N VAL A 638 7.99 42.03 -3.24
CA VAL A 638 6.60 42.43 -2.96
C VAL A 638 6.11 41.69 -1.75
N GLN A 639 5.32 42.35 -0.92
CA GLN A 639 4.69 41.79 0.27
C GLN A 639 3.69 40.71 -0.16
N PRO A 640 3.65 39.53 0.49
CA PRO A 640 2.63 38.51 0.25
C PRO A 640 1.21 39.00 0.57
N VAL A 641 0.21 38.34 -0.04
CA VAL A 641 -1.21 38.60 0.22
C VAL A 641 -1.84 37.37 0.87
N VAL A 642 -2.61 37.59 1.95
CA VAL A 642 -3.28 36.50 2.67
C VAL A 642 -4.62 36.20 2.02
N VAL A 643 -4.83 34.95 1.60
CA VAL A 643 -6.10 34.49 1.04
C VAL A 643 -6.99 33.97 2.16
N GLY A 644 -8.11 34.67 2.42
CA GLY A 644 -9.04 34.38 3.52
C GLY A 644 -10.05 33.29 3.17
N GLY A 645 -10.86 33.50 2.17
CA GLY A 645 -11.99 32.66 1.83
C GLY A 645 -12.34 32.64 0.36
N ARG A 646 -13.35 31.85 0.04
CA ARG A 646 -13.96 31.75 -1.27
C ARG A 646 -15.36 32.38 -1.21
N THR A 647 -15.67 33.30 -2.10
CA THR A 647 -16.94 34.06 -2.09
C THR A 647 -18.05 33.38 -2.88
N ASP A 648 -17.74 32.46 -3.75
CA ASP A 648 -18.66 31.75 -4.63
C ASP A 648 -19.12 30.42 -4.05
N SER A 649 -19.93 30.48 -3.01
CA SER A 649 -20.46 29.29 -2.31
C SER A 649 -21.34 28.36 -3.17
N GLN A 650 -21.73 28.79 -4.38
CA GLN A 650 -22.47 27.93 -5.33
C GLN A 650 -21.55 26.94 -6.08
N ALA A 651 -20.26 27.10 -6.00
CA ALA A 651 -19.32 26.16 -6.60
C ALA A 651 -19.16 24.85 -5.80
N ASP A 652 -19.80 24.76 -4.66
CA ASP A 652 -19.89 23.56 -3.85
C ASP A 652 -20.80 22.50 -4.46
N MET A 653 -20.42 22.00 -5.57
CA MET A 653 -20.98 20.78 -6.09
C MET A 653 -20.31 19.58 -5.42
N GLY A 654 -20.45 19.48 -4.09
CA GLY A 654 -20.14 18.28 -3.33
C GLY A 654 -19.01 18.33 -2.28
N HIS A 655 -18.16 19.36 -2.25
CA HIS A 655 -17.04 19.40 -1.31
C HIS A 655 -16.87 20.80 -0.68
N PRO A 656 -17.65 21.11 0.37
CA PRO A 656 -17.49 22.38 1.07
C PRO A 656 -16.10 22.43 1.73
N GLY A 657 -15.18 23.14 1.08
CA GLY A 657 -14.07 23.77 1.77
C GLY A 657 -13.09 22.87 2.49
N ASP A 658 -12.62 21.77 1.87
CA ASP A 658 -11.37 21.16 2.33
C ASP A 658 -10.26 22.19 2.13
N ALA A 659 -9.59 22.58 3.24
CA ALA A 659 -8.48 23.52 3.23
C ALA A 659 -7.37 23.10 2.27
N LYS A 660 -7.26 21.82 1.97
CA LYS A 660 -6.36 21.21 1.02
C LYS A 660 -6.76 21.50 -0.43
N GLU A 661 -8.03 21.32 -0.81
CA GLU A 661 -8.51 21.61 -2.17
C GLU A 661 -8.42 23.10 -2.49
N ARG A 662 -8.82 23.97 -1.55
CA ARG A 662 -8.66 25.41 -1.70
C ARG A 662 -7.22 25.82 -1.93
N TRP A 663 -6.28 25.22 -1.20
CA TRP A 663 -4.86 25.53 -1.38
C TRP A 663 -4.34 25.02 -2.73
N LEU A 664 -4.84 23.89 -3.20
CA LEU A 664 -4.50 23.37 -4.52
C LEU A 664 -4.98 24.32 -5.63
N GLU A 665 -6.22 24.82 -5.54
CA GLU A 665 -6.79 25.81 -6.48
C GLU A 665 -5.96 27.10 -6.50
N ILE A 666 -5.65 27.64 -5.32
CA ILE A 666 -4.87 28.87 -5.19
C ILE A 666 -3.45 28.67 -5.73
N GLY A 667 -2.77 27.61 -5.30
CA GLY A 667 -1.39 27.36 -5.68
C GLY A 667 -1.22 27.05 -7.17
N THR A 668 -2.14 26.30 -7.79
CA THR A 668 -2.14 26.04 -9.23
C THR A 668 -2.48 27.29 -10.03
N SER A 669 -3.47 28.07 -9.58
CA SER A 669 -3.84 29.32 -10.24
C SER A 669 -2.69 30.33 -10.24
N TRP A 670 -2.06 30.53 -9.08
CA TRP A 670 -0.86 31.40 -8.98
C TRP A 670 0.29 30.89 -9.85
N LEU A 671 0.58 29.59 -9.80
CA LEU A 671 1.72 29.02 -10.54
C LEU A 671 1.52 29.12 -12.07
N GLN A 672 0.31 28.84 -12.57
CA GLN A 672 0.02 28.78 -14.00
C GLN A 672 -0.41 30.10 -14.61
N ASN A 673 -0.93 31.05 -13.82
CA ASN A 673 -1.43 32.35 -14.29
C ASN A 673 -0.76 33.51 -13.53
N PRO A 674 0.53 33.76 -13.74
CA PRO A 674 1.30 34.73 -12.97
C PRO A 674 0.78 36.18 -13.12
N ASN A 675 0.18 36.51 -14.29
CA ASN A 675 -0.33 37.83 -14.56
C ASN A 675 -1.54 38.23 -13.69
N ASP A 676 -2.23 37.25 -13.15
CA ASP A 676 -3.40 37.49 -12.29
C ASP A 676 -3.01 37.68 -10.81
N TRP A 677 -1.74 37.41 -10.47
CA TRP A 677 -1.25 37.37 -9.10
C TRP A 677 0.03 38.20 -8.95
N PRO A 678 -0.07 39.51 -8.77
CA PRO A 678 1.11 40.37 -8.63
C PRO A 678 1.88 40.17 -7.31
N ALA A 679 1.29 39.48 -6.33
CA ALA A 679 1.93 39.08 -5.07
C ALA A 679 1.71 37.59 -4.79
N VAL A 680 2.61 36.99 -4.01
CA VAL A 680 2.53 35.57 -3.63
C VAL A 680 1.37 35.36 -2.64
N PRO A 681 0.42 34.47 -2.91
CA PRO A 681 -0.65 34.17 -1.93
C PRO A 681 -0.09 33.36 -0.75
N ALA A 682 -0.53 33.76 0.45
CA ALA A 682 -0.21 33.14 1.73
C ALA A 682 -1.45 32.58 2.43
N ALA A 683 -1.32 31.48 3.13
CA ALA A 683 -2.42 30.91 3.94
C ALA A 683 -2.67 31.69 5.24
N SER A 684 -1.66 32.36 5.73
CA SER A 684 -1.70 33.24 6.91
C SER A 684 -0.54 34.23 6.88
N GLY A 685 -0.60 35.24 7.68
CA GLY A 685 0.46 36.24 7.77
C GLY A 685 0.17 37.33 8.80
N PRO A 686 1.11 38.26 9.02
CA PRO A 686 0.92 39.41 9.90
C PRO A 686 -0.31 40.23 9.54
N SER A 687 -0.76 41.08 10.46
CA SER A 687 -1.93 41.94 10.25
C SER A 687 -1.77 42.95 9.12
N GLU A 688 -0.55 43.35 8.85
CA GLU A 688 -0.16 44.34 7.83
C GLU A 688 -0.29 43.81 6.39
N TRP A 689 -0.29 42.48 6.22
CA TRP A 689 -0.48 41.89 4.88
C TRP A 689 -1.94 42.04 4.46
N GLN A 690 -2.15 42.49 3.21
CA GLN A 690 -3.49 42.60 2.66
C GLN A 690 -4.20 41.24 2.72
N ARG A 691 -5.50 41.26 3.07
CA ARG A 691 -6.36 40.06 3.04
C ARG A 691 -7.34 40.16 1.91
N ILE A 692 -7.41 39.10 1.11
CA ILE A 692 -8.29 39.02 -0.04
C ILE A 692 -9.08 37.72 0.00
N ASP A 693 -10.23 37.74 -0.70
CA ASP A 693 -10.97 36.51 -1.03
C ASP A 693 -10.75 36.15 -2.51
N VAL A 694 -11.06 34.91 -2.86
CA VAL A 694 -10.96 34.42 -4.22
C VAL A 694 -12.30 33.89 -4.72
N ALA A 695 -12.48 33.87 -6.04
CA ALA A 695 -13.62 33.28 -6.71
C ALA A 695 -13.18 32.52 -7.96
N ILE A 696 -13.98 31.57 -8.41
CA ILE A 696 -13.73 30.85 -9.67
C ILE A 696 -13.80 31.81 -10.84
N ASP A 697 -12.84 31.73 -11.74
CA ASP A 697 -12.92 32.33 -13.05
C ASP A 697 -13.80 31.48 -13.97
N MET A 698 -15.06 31.86 -14.06
CA MET A 698 -16.06 31.17 -14.91
C MET A 698 -15.70 31.16 -16.40
N ASN A 699 -14.86 32.11 -16.87
CA ASN A 699 -14.42 32.15 -18.26
C ASN A 699 -13.32 31.12 -18.58
N ARG A 700 -12.58 30.68 -17.56
CA ARG A 700 -11.50 29.67 -17.68
C ARG A 700 -11.91 28.30 -17.14
N ARG A 701 -13.19 28.13 -16.80
CA ARG A 701 -13.68 26.85 -16.35
C ARG A 701 -13.64 25.84 -17.50
N ILE A 702 -12.84 24.77 -17.35
CA ILE A 702 -12.66 23.74 -18.36
C ILE A 702 -13.43 22.50 -17.92
N GLY A 703 -14.35 22.06 -18.76
CA GLY A 703 -15.12 20.82 -18.61
C GLY A 703 -16.57 21.03 -18.19
N GLU A 704 -17.43 20.12 -18.58
CA GLU A 704 -18.80 19.99 -18.07
C GLU A 704 -18.76 19.64 -16.57
N PRO A 705 -19.80 19.90 -15.80
CA PRO A 705 -19.87 19.62 -14.38
C PRO A 705 -19.93 18.11 -14.04
N ASP A 706 -19.59 17.24 -14.96
CA ASP A 706 -19.42 15.81 -14.72
C ASP A 706 -18.16 15.58 -13.86
N GLU A 707 -18.33 14.94 -12.70
CA GLU A 707 -17.25 14.65 -11.77
C GLU A 707 -16.07 13.89 -12.38
N SER A 708 -16.32 13.11 -13.45
CA SER A 708 -15.29 12.34 -14.13
C SER A 708 -14.30 13.17 -14.95
N SER A 709 -14.67 14.40 -15.32
CA SER A 709 -13.86 15.32 -16.13
C SER A 709 -13.48 16.62 -15.41
N ARG A 710 -13.87 16.77 -14.15
CA ARG A 710 -13.62 17.99 -13.35
C ARG A 710 -12.12 18.23 -13.20
N ARG A 711 -11.69 19.40 -13.62
CA ARG A 711 -10.33 19.88 -13.38
C ARG A 711 -10.29 20.86 -12.22
N VAL A 712 -9.12 21.01 -11.59
CA VAL A 712 -8.87 22.04 -10.60
C VAL A 712 -9.25 23.41 -11.17
N ASP A 713 -10.16 24.12 -10.52
CA ASP A 713 -10.66 25.42 -10.98
C ASP A 713 -9.56 26.49 -10.97
N VAL A 714 -9.62 27.41 -11.91
CA VAL A 714 -8.83 28.65 -11.85
C VAL A 714 -9.55 29.62 -10.92
N VAL A 715 -8.87 30.06 -9.89
CA VAL A 715 -9.39 31.07 -8.95
C VAL A 715 -8.66 32.39 -9.13
N LEU A 716 -9.37 33.50 -9.04
CA LEU A 716 -8.88 34.83 -9.12
C LEU A 716 -9.19 35.63 -7.84
N PRO A 717 -8.34 36.62 -7.50
CA PRO A 717 -8.69 37.59 -6.48
C PRO A 717 -10.00 38.31 -6.78
N THR A 718 -10.88 38.45 -5.80
CA THR A 718 -12.17 39.19 -5.95
C THR A 718 -12.00 40.67 -5.86
N GLN A 719 -10.86 41.13 -5.41
CA GLN A 719 -10.48 42.53 -5.26
C GLN A 719 -9.04 42.76 -5.73
N PRO A 720 -8.66 43.96 -6.19
CA PRO A 720 -7.31 44.26 -6.58
C PRO A 720 -6.29 43.96 -5.46
N ILE A 721 -5.15 43.39 -5.84
CA ILE A 721 -4.02 43.21 -4.94
C ILE A 721 -3.17 44.48 -4.95
N ASP A 722 -2.99 45.09 -3.78
CA ASP A 722 -2.10 46.23 -3.58
C ASP A 722 -0.66 45.75 -3.65
N VAL A 723 0.08 46.22 -4.66
CA VAL A 723 1.52 45.89 -4.79
C VAL A 723 2.33 46.74 -3.80
N VAL A 724 2.65 46.17 -2.65
CA VAL A 724 3.47 46.81 -1.62
C VAL A 724 4.90 46.31 -1.80
N ASN A 725 5.75 47.21 -2.35
CA ASN A 725 7.17 46.90 -2.48
C ASN A 725 7.83 46.87 -1.10
N VAL A 726 8.74 45.92 -0.90
CA VAL A 726 9.51 45.77 0.34
C VAL A 726 10.96 46.19 0.12
N GLU A 727 11.64 46.57 1.20
CA GLU A 727 13.01 46.97 1.12
C GLU A 727 13.93 45.83 0.64
N PRO A 728 14.80 46.10 -0.36
CA PRO A 728 15.76 45.08 -0.81
C PRO A 728 16.72 44.69 0.30
N ILE A 729 17.00 43.40 0.46
CA ILE A 729 17.99 42.87 1.40
C ILE A 729 18.87 41.84 0.71
N VAL A 730 20.03 41.60 1.29
CA VAL A 730 20.98 40.59 0.83
C VAL A 730 20.89 39.37 1.75
N VAL A 731 20.61 38.22 1.16
CA VAL A 731 20.69 36.91 1.84
C VAL A 731 22.08 36.31 1.59
N SER A 732 22.70 35.82 2.63
CA SER A 732 24.02 35.18 2.59
C SER A 732 24.07 33.96 3.50
N GLU A 733 25.18 33.21 3.44
CA GLU A 733 25.46 32.06 4.31
C GLU A 733 24.29 31.03 4.36
N VAL A 734 23.74 30.74 3.18
CA VAL A 734 22.63 29.77 3.09
C VAL A 734 23.16 28.35 3.26
N GLU A 735 22.72 27.69 4.32
CA GLU A 735 23.05 26.29 4.60
C GLU A 735 21.77 25.45 4.66
N GLN A 736 21.74 24.36 3.91
CA GLN A 736 20.69 23.36 3.96
C GLN A 736 21.18 22.10 4.68
N GLY A 737 20.72 21.92 5.91
CA GLY A 737 20.87 20.67 6.61
C GLY A 737 19.74 19.69 6.24
N ARG A 738 19.80 18.45 6.75
CA ARG A 738 18.78 17.40 6.46
C ARG A 738 17.37 17.76 6.95
N SER A 739 17.25 18.46 8.07
CA SER A 739 15.99 18.90 8.68
C SER A 739 16.05 20.36 9.15
N SER A 740 16.90 21.18 8.51
CA SER A 740 17.05 22.59 8.84
C SER A 740 17.46 23.40 7.61
N VAL A 741 17.14 24.68 7.63
CA VAL A 741 17.65 25.68 6.69
C VAL A 741 18.09 26.87 7.53
N SER A 742 19.32 27.35 7.36
CA SER A 742 19.82 28.56 8.00
C SER A 742 20.37 29.54 6.97
N PHE A 743 20.31 30.82 7.29
CA PHE A 743 20.81 31.89 6.45
C PHE A 743 20.99 33.18 7.26
N SER A 744 21.81 34.10 6.75
CA SER A 744 21.99 35.44 7.31
C SER A 744 21.41 36.50 6.39
N VAL A 745 20.94 37.60 6.96
CA VAL A 745 20.41 38.76 6.24
C VAL A 745 21.15 40.04 6.71
N ASP A 746 21.34 40.98 5.79
CA ASP A 746 21.97 42.29 6.10
C ASP A 746 21.01 43.27 6.80
N LYS A 747 19.70 43.08 6.64
CA LYS A 747 18.62 43.86 7.26
C LYS A 747 17.45 42.97 7.67
N ILE A 748 16.69 43.38 8.68
CA ILE A 748 15.52 42.68 9.19
C ILE A 748 14.23 43.28 8.66
N GLY A 749 13.11 42.53 8.76
CA GLY A 749 11.75 43.00 8.46
C GLY A 749 11.25 42.72 7.03
N THR A 750 12.14 42.39 6.08
CA THR A 750 11.74 42.04 4.71
C THR A 750 11.36 40.53 4.65
N PRO A 751 10.23 40.17 4.06
CA PRO A 751 9.84 38.76 3.89
C PRO A 751 10.86 38.01 3.00
N VAL A 752 11.27 36.83 3.45
CA VAL A 752 12.21 35.92 2.75
C VAL A 752 11.53 34.62 2.42
N LEU A 753 11.51 34.25 1.14
CA LEU A 753 11.00 32.99 0.63
C LEU A 753 12.05 31.89 0.83
N VAL A 754 11.64 30.81 1.46
CA VAL A 754 12.42 29.57 1.59
C VAL A 754 11.73 28.50 0.74
N ARG A 755 12.40 28.07 -0.33
CA ARG A 755 11.88 27.11 -1.32
C ARG A 755 11.98 25.68 -0.82
N THR A 756 11.40 25.45 0.36
CA THR A 756 11.23 24.15 1.00
C THR A 756 9.76 23.97 1.32
N SER A 757 9.24 22.74 1.11
CA SER A 757 7.83 22.43 1.34
C SER A 757 7.39 22.81 2.74
N TYR A 758 6.26 23.48 2.84
CA TYR A 758 5.65 23.80 4.13
C TYR A 758 5.06 22.53 4.79
N PHE A 759 5.29 22.42 6.09
CA PHE A 759 4.61 21.49 6.97
C PHE A 759 4.54 22.06 8.39
N PRO A 760 3.46 21.81 9.19
CA PRO A 760 3.30 22.46 10.50
C PRO A 760 4.39 22.20 11.52
N ASN A 761 5.23 21.19 11.32
CA ASN A 761 6.35 20.86 12.22
C ASN A 761 7.61 21.74 12.01
N TRP A 762 7.61 22.64 11.03
CA TRP A 762 8.68 23.61 10.88
C TRP A 762 8.57 24.69 11.94
N ASN A 763 9.66 24.95 12.61
CA ASN A 763 9.82 26.04 13.60
C ASN A 763 10.91 26.97 13.11
N VAL A 764 10.81 28.26 13.41
CA VAL A 764 11.81 29.25 13.06
C VAL A 764 12.36 29.95 14.31
N SER A 765 13.63 30.26 14.31
CA SER A 765 14.32 31.17 15.26
C SER A 765 14.95 32.31 14.50
N GLY A 766 14.93 33.51 15.08
CA GLY A 766 15.43 34.71 14.44
C GLY A 766 14.49 35.33 13.40
N ALA A 767 13.26 34.84 13.27
CA ALA A 767 12.25 35.37 12.36
C ALA A 767 10.82 35.06 12.86
N GLU A 768 9.83 35.76 12.32
CA GLU A 768 8.43 35.43 12.43
C GLU A 768 8.02 34.42 11.35
N GLY A 769 6.98 33.58 11.62
CA GLY A 769 6.51 32.52 10.73
C GLY A 769 6.90 31.12 11.23
N PRO A 770 7.17 30.11 10.35
CA PRO A 770 7.05 30.20 8.89
C PRO A 770 5.59 30.25 8.42
N TYR A 771 5.29 31.08 7.45
CA TYR A 771 3.99 31.19 6.80
C TYR A 771 3.97 30.35 5.54
N ARG A 772 2.89 29.55 5.34
CA ARG A 772 2.68 28.79 4.09
C ARG A 772 2.33 29.75 2.95
N VAL A 773 3.08 29.67 1.86
CA VAL A 773 2.85 30.45 0.63
C VAL A 773 2.78 29.55 -0.60
N ALA A 774 2.16 30.04 -1.67
CA ALA A 774 2.11 29.30 -2.94
C ALA A 774 3.50 29.01 -3.51
N PRO A 775 3.69 27.86 -4.19
CA PRO A 775 2.70 26.78 -4.37
C PRO A 775 2.51 25.95 -3.09
N ASN A 776 3.53 25.66 -2.32
CA ASN A 776 3.54 25.04 -0.99
C ASN A 776 4.89 25.29 -0.29
N MET A 777 5.38 26.52 -0.33
CA MET A 777 6.66 26.94 0.23
C MET A 777 6.47 27.70 1.54
N MET A 778 7.56 28.23 2.10
CA MET A 778 7.57 28.97 3.34
C MET A 778 8.06 30.41 3.13
N VAL A 779 7.44 31.35 3.82
CA VAL A 779 7.97 32.71 3.99
C VAL A 779 8.22 32.96 5.47
N VAL A 780 9.35 33.60 5.78
CA VAL A 780 9.67 34.08 7.12
C VAL A 780 10.03 35.56 7.07
N ILE A 781 9.81 36.27 8.17
CA ILE A 781 10.18 37.70 8.31
C ILE A 781 11.30 37.79 9.35
N PRO A 782 12.55 38.01 8.94
CA PRO A 782 13.67 38.11 9.86
C PRO A 782 13.47 39.20 10.92
N THR A 783 13.66 38.83 12.18
CA THR A 783 13.70 39.71 13.35
C THR A 783 15.10 39.81 13.91
N GLN A 784 16.01 38.96 13.44
CA GLN A 784 17.44 38.95 13.70
C GLN A 784 18.20 38.73 12.39
N THR A 785 19.49 39.02 12.38
CA THR A 785 20.36 38.82 11.21
C THR A 785 20.52 37.36 10.85
N ASP A 786 20.53 36.48 11.86
CA ASP A 786 20.68 35.05 11.68
C ASP A 786 19.34 34.35 11.86
N VAL A 787 18.91 33.62 10.84
CA VAL A 787 17.63 32.91 10.78
C VAL A 787 17.88 31.44 10.64
N LYS A 788 17.16 30.64 11.44
CA LYS A 788 17.24 29.19 11.36
C LYS A 788 15.84 28.58 11.42
N LEU A 789 15.47 27.86 10.37
CA LEU A 789 14.32 26.97 10.34
C LEU A 789 14.76 25.55 10.75
N SER A 790 13.95 24.85 11.53
CA SER A 790 14.20 23.47 11.94
C SER A 790 12.91 22.66 11.99
N PHE A 791 12.95 21.44 11.45
CA PHE A 791 11.85 20.49 11.52
C PHE A 791 11.91 19.69 12.82
N GLY A 792 10.91 19.86 13.66
CA GLY A 792 10.90 19.31 15.00
C GLY A 792 9.66 18.47 15.36
N TRP A 793 9.58 18.10 16.61
CA TRP A 793 8.40 17.46 17.20
C TRP A 793 7.36 18.52 17.50
N SER A 794 6.12 18.27 17.12
CA SER A 794 4.98 19.07 17.55
C SER A 794 4.41 18.50 18.88
N LEU A 795 3.58 19.30 19.57
CA LEU A 795 2.82 18.82 20.73
C LEU A 795 1.93 17.62 20.38
N LEU A 796 1.43 17.60 19.14
CA LEU A 796 0.65 16.47 18.60
C LEU A 796 1.47 15.19 18.56
N ASP A 797 2.73 15.26 18.12
CA ASP A 797 3.62 14.11 18.08
C ASP A 797 3.87 13.56 19.49
N VAL A 798 4.20 14.44 20.41
CA VAL A 798 4.44 14.05 21.81
C VAL A 798 3.20 13.36 22.41
N PHE A 799 2.03 13.94 22.22
CA PHE A 799 0.76 13.37 22.67
C PHE A 799 0.52 11.97 22.08
N ALA A 800 0.72 11.82 20.77
CA ALA A 800 0.54 10.55 20.07
C ALA A 800 1.51 9.46 20.55
N TYR A 801 2.78 9.80 20.81
CA TYR A 801 3.75 8.87 21.40
C TYR A 801 3.38 8.49 22.85
N VAL A 802 2.90 9.44 23.65
CA VAL A 802 2.41 9.13 25.02
C VAL A 802 1.28 8.11 24.96
N LEU A 803 0.33 8.26 24.05
CA LEU A 803 -0.75 7.27 23.85
C LEU A 803 -0.19 5.89 23.51
N SER A 804 0.81 5.81 22.64
CA SER A 804 1.43 4.53 22.27
C SER A 804 2.20 3.90 23.45
N ILE A 805 2.86 4.69 24.28
CA ILE A 805 3.49 4.22 25.52
C ILE A 805 2.44 3.66 26.48
N VAL A 806 1.28 4.31 26.62
CA VAL A 806 0.15 3.77 27.42
C VAL A 806 -0.27 2.40 26.88
N GLY A 807 -0.38 2.24 25.56
CA GLY A 807 -0.65 0.94 24.92
C GLY A 807 0.37 -0.15 25.29
N ILE A 808 1.67 0.18 25.28
CA ILE A 808 2.75 -0.73 25.69
C ILE A 808 2.60 -1.10 27.17
N VAL A 809 2.33 -0.12 28.05
CA VAL A 809 2.13 -0.38 29.49
C VAL A 809 0.95 -1.34 29.72
N VAL A 810 -0.15 -1.19 28.98
CA VAL A 810 -1.29 -2.12 29.05
C VAL A 810 -0.87 -3.54 28.67
N LEU A 811 -0.11 -3.73 27.57
CA LEU A 811 0.39 -5.05 27.16
C LEU A 811 1.29 -5.68 28.24
N VAL A 812 2.20 -4.89 28.83
CA VAL A 812 3.09 -5.38 29.90
C VAL A 812 2.28 -5.82 31.13
N ARG A 813 1.26 -5.06 31.52
CA ARG A 813 0.34 -5.43 32.58
C ARG A 813 -0.38 -6.75 32.29
N TRP A 814 -0.91 -6.93 31.09
CA TRP A 814 -1.57 -8.18 30.72
C TRP A 814 -0.62 -9.37 30.75
N ARG A 815 0.63 -9.19 30.34
CA ARG A 815 1.65 -10.25 30.41
C ARG A 815 1.95 -10.66 31.86
N ARG A 816 2.00 -9.71 32.79
CA ARG A 816 2.24 -9.97 34.22
C ARG A 816 1.05 -10.66 34.89
N SER A 817 -0.19 -10.21 34.63
CA SER A 817 -1.39 -10.82 35.20
C SER A 817 -1.61 -12.25 34.67
N GLY A 818 -1.33 -12.52 33.40
CA GLY A 818 -1.39 -13.90 32.86
C GLY A 818 -0.36 -14.87 33.43
N ARG A 819 0.80 -14.39 33.89
CA ARG A 819 1.80 -15.21 34.60
C ARG A 819 1.37 -15.57 36.05
N GLN A 820 0.70 -14.65 36.73
CA GLN A 820 0.20 -14.89 38.09
C GLN A 820 -0.89 -15.97 38.15
N THR A 821 -1.79 -16.00 37.16
CA THR A 821 -2.82 -17.05 37.04
C THR A 821 -2.26 -18.42 36.68
N ASN A 822 -1.11 -18.50 35.99
CA ASN A 822 -0.46 -19.79 35.67
C ASN A 822 0.41 -20.34 36.81
N ILE A 823 0.75 -19.54 37.81
CA ILE A 823 1.51 -19.99 39.02
C ILE A 823 0.54 -20.41 40.14
N ALA A 824 -0.72 -20.00 40.07
CA ALA A 824 -1.75 -20.31 41.06
C ALA A 824 -2.63 -21.52 40.66
N ASN A 825 -2.44 -22.14 39.52
CA ASN A 825 -3.02 -23.40 39.05
C ASN A 825 -1.92 -24.44 38.87
#